data_8bf472244ae1e8c2d97859d8c67de0e5
#
_entry.id   8bf472244ae1e8c2d97859d8c67de0e5
#
_cell.length_a   1.000
_cell.length_b   1.000
_cell.length_c   1.000
_cell.angle_alpha   90.00
_cell.angle_beta   90.00
_cell.angle_gamma   90.00
#
_symmetry.space_group_name_H-M   'P 1'
#
loop_
_entity.id
_entity.type
_entity.pdbx_description
1 polymer ?
#
loop_
_entity_poly.entity_id
_entity_poly.type
_entity_poly.pdbx_seq_one_letter_code
_entity_poly.pdbx_strand_id
1 'polypeptide(L)'
;MRWNAVLCRAGCGILTMIEWDTGPAAEDWSLPASGRRVIIWYRMLGDQRFFERKITAPRALQFTSMGQEAIPISSNEMRKIHRGGEGSSSQSAAGRKVNVSQSRREQPVREPGKPGKAPKEPKEKAKHPILRFIGRTIATLLCLGIMAGSLLAVGMVYYVVQATANDGDLLDLDNIQLSQSSVVMANDPDTGAQVEYATLRSSNSHRVWADLEQIPTNLQYAFICTEDKDFYNEPGVNFKRTIGAMVNEYLLPIYSSKQGASTLEQQLIKNLTDDNSASGIEGALRKLREIYRALCLSRSYSKETILEAYLNTISFTGTIQGVQTAANEYFNKDVSELTLWECATIASITKNPTNYNPYTNPENLINRRNFIMYNMWQQGVISEEDYRNAAAQPLTLAEDDSDKKNTSVTSYFTDALFQEVVEDIMAKEGISEADAQKMLYTGGFTIEATVNTKLQSQMENLMLNTNDAYFPAGWHEEEVTSISDDDVQVMNEDGTPKTRVAEDGTVYYYRNVRTQAAMVTLDYDGNVLAIAGGLGEKTKSLSLNRAYSVERQTGSTIKPIGAYALGVEYGLVNWSTMLNNSPLYQKQDMVIRDEDYCRKNGLMGLSDKQLHAYPNAWRSWPRNYGGNYGDNSDVPLWNGLARSLNTIAVRVGDLVGASNIFNFLYNTLQLTTLDPANDVGLAQMVMGSQTKGVTPMALAAAFQIFYDGEYTTPHLYTRVLDRDGNIYLENNATSYQALTSDTAYVMNRLLKNVLYSSVGTASGRYPKSNGMEAFGKTGTASDEKDLWFVGGTPYYVTAVWWGYDAPYDMTKTLTKQQAKTSTCVMAWKALMEQAQADLPYKAFPASSGVVERRYCTQSGLLAGSSCPSTAVGYYRADDLPDTCTYSHGASTQAADPAAPAAPAEEAPQQTVIPTDTSNLDTD
;
A
#
# COMPACT_ATOMS: atom_id res chain seq x y z
N MET A 1 -11.77 24.54 17.37
CA MET A 1 -11.75 25.39 16.16
C MET A 1 -12.30 24.58 14.98
N ARG A 2 -13.35 25.01 14.32
CA ARG A 2 -13.88 24.32 13.13
C ARG A 2 -13.40 25.08 11.89
N TRP A 3 -12.86 24.40 10.93
CA TRP A 3 -12.44 24.93 9.65
C TRP A 3 -13.53 24.71 8.61
N ASN A 4 -14.09 25.74 8.03
CA ASN A 4 -14.99 25.64 6.90
C ASN A 4 -14.32 26.26 5.68
N ALA A 5 -13.97 25.45 4.69
CA ALA A 5 -13.44 25.91 3.41
C ALA A 5 -14.57 25.94 2.38
N VAL A 6 -14.82 27.08 1.76
CA VAL A 6 -15.76 27.22 0.65
C VAL A 6 -14.97 27.43 -0.63
N LEU A 7 -15.09 26.50 -1.56
CA LEU A 7 -14.46 26.58 -2.89
C LEU A 7 -15.39 27.27 -3.89
N CYS A 8 -15.05 28.47 -4.32
CA CYS A 8 -15.72 29.14 -5.43
C CYS A 8 -14.84 29.18 -6.68
N ARG A 9 -15.37 28.74 -7.80
CA ARG A 9 -14.71 28.76 -9.11
C ARG A 9 -15.13 30.04 -9.87
N ALA A 10 -14.21 30.97 -10.02
CA ALA A 10 -14.38 32.11 -10.89
C ALA A 10 -13.29 32.10 -11.96
N GLY A 11 -13.68 32.21 -13.24
CA GLY A 11 -12.88 32.00 -14.46
C GLY A 11 -11.37 32.21 -14.31
N CYS A 12 -10.60 31.16 -14.57
CA CYS A 12 -9.14 31.08 -14.61
C CYS A 12 -8.36 31.07 -13.29
N GLY A 13 -8.92 30.59 -12.18
CA GLY A 13 -8.19 30.37 -10.92
C GLY A 13 -9.08 29.82 -9.82
N ILE A 14 -8.46 29.11 -8.86
CA ILE A 14 -9.18 28.61 -7.67
C ILE A 14 -8.99 29.63 -6.54
N LEU A 15 -10.09 30.23 -6.08
CA LEU A 15 -10.12 31.16 -4.96
C LEU A 15 -10.52 30.38 -3.69
N THR A 16 -9.64 30.30 -2.70
CA THR A 16 -9.96 29.72 -1.40
C THR A 16 -10.18 30.83 -0.38
N MET A 17 -11.41 30.98 0.11
CA MET A 17 -11.73 31.88 1.22
C MET A 17 -11.68 31.10 2.54
N ILE A 18 -10.92 31.58 3.50
CA ILE A 18 -10.85 31.01 4.86
C ILE A 18 -11.42 32.05 5.82
N GLU A 19 -12.54 31.74 6.45
CA GLU A 19 -13.17 32.58 7.48
C GLU A 19 -12.89 31.99 8.86
N TRP A 20 -12.40 32.82 9.78
CA TRP A 20 -12.18 32.43 11.18
C TRP A 20 -13.42 32.74 11.99
N ASP A 21 -14.05 31.71 12.55
CA ASP A 21 -15.14 31.86 13.53
C ASP A 21 -14.55 31.72 14.92
N THR A 22 -14.52 32.82 15.68
CA THR A 22 -14.20 32.81 17.10
C THR A 22 -15.50 32.64 17.89
N GLY A 23 -15.81 31.40 18.31
CA GLY A 23 -16.92 31.15 19.22
C GLY A 23 -16.76 31.87 20.57
N PRO A 24 -17.82 32.01 21.34
CA PRO A 24 -17.89 32.85 22.52
C PRO A 24 -17.21 32.17 23.75
N ALA A 25 -15.89 32.11 23.78
CA ALA A 25 -15.15 31.76 25.00
C ALA A 25 -13.71 32.28 24.90
N ALA A 26 -13.56 33.60 24.99
CA ALA A 26 -12.30 34.25 25.36
C ALA A 26 -12.64 35.67 25.87
N GLU A 27 -13.17 35.76 27.07
CA GLU A 27 -13.10 36.98 27.87
C GLU A 27 -11.67 37.10 28.42
N ASP A 28 -11.05 38.23 28.19
CA ASP A 28 -9.75 38.79 28.60
C ASP A 28 -8.66 38.76 27.49
N TRP A 29 -8.85 39.64 26.54
CA TRP A 29 -7.72 40.36 25.90
C TRP A 29 -8.28 41.63 25.26
N SER A 30 -8.04 42.76 25.89
CA SER A 30 -8.39 44.10 25.40
C SER A 30 -7.54 44.49 24.20
N LEU A 31 -8.13 44.43 23.01
CA LEU A 31 -7.63 45.10 21.84
C LEU A 31 -8.75 45.91 21.16
N PRO A 32 -8.47 47.09 20.64
CA PRO A 32 -9.50 48.01 20.19
C PRO A 32 -10.19 47.51 18.90
N ALA A 33 -11.50 47.72 18.88
CA ALA A 33 -12.37 47.42 17.74
C ALA A 33 -11.98 48.17 16.48
N SER A 34 -11.23 47.56 15.55
CA SER A 34 -11.16 48.01 14.19
C SER A 34 -10.75 46.86 13.23
N GLY A 35 -11.67 46.45 12.41
CA GLY A 35 -11.39 45.83 11.13
C GLY A 35 -11.15 44.33 11.11
N ARG A 36 -12.16 43.57 10.64
CA ARG A 36 -11.97 42.17 10.15
C ARG A 36 -10.93 42.19 9.03
N ARG A 37 -9.88 41.41 9.18
CA ARG A 37 -8.87 41.23 8.11
C ARG A 37 -9.25 39.98 7.30
N VAL A 38 -9.46 40.15 6.01
CA VAL A 38 -9.62 39.06 5.04
C VAL A 38 -8.27 38.85 4.36
N ILE A 39 -7.69 37.68 4.49
CA ILE A 39 -6.46 37.30 3.78
C ILE A 39 -6.85 36.46 2.58
N ILE A 40 -6.55 36.94 1.38
CA ILE A 40 -6.82 36.25 0.11
C ILE A 40 -5.50 35.73 -0.45
N TRP A 41 -5.42 34.41 -0.61
CA TRP A 41 -4.29 33.74 -1.27
C TRP A 41 -4.64 33.41 -2.72
N TYR A 42 -3.78 33.78 -3.63
CA TYR A 42 -3.94 33.51 -5.06
C TYR A 42 -2.86 32.53 -5.53
N ARG A 43 -3.24 31.42 -6.13
CA ARG A 43 -2.32 30.47 -6.77
C ARG A 43 -2.50 30.54 -8.28
N MET A 44 -1.52 31.03 -9.01
CA MET A 44 -1.45 30.88 -10.47
C MET A 44 -0.84 29.54 -10.81
N LEU A 45 -1.44 28.82 -11.72
CA LEU A 45 -0.93 27.56 -12.25
C LEU A 45 0.41 27.85 -12.98
N GLY A 46 1.51 27.36 -12.43
CA GLY A 46 2.84 27.41 -13.03
C GLY A 46 3.91 28.17 -12.27
N ASP A 47 3.62 28.79 -11.11
CA ASP A 47 4.66 29.47 -10.34
C ASP A 47 4.55 29.15 -8.84
N GLN A 48 5.63 28.66 -8.24
CA GLN A 48 5.70 28.29 -6.81
C GLN A 48 5.85 29.48 -5.86
N ARG A 49 5.61 30.73 -6.28
CA ARG A 49 5.73 31.91 -5.44
C ARG A 49 4.38 32.38 -4.93
N PHE A 50 4.30 32.56 -3.61
CA PHE A 50 3.15 33.17 -2.94
C PHE A 50 3.32 34.68 -2.85
N PHE A 51 2.30 35.44 -3.33
CA PHE A 51 2.25 36.89 -3.15
C PHE A 51 1.16 37.25 -2.14
N GLU A 52 1.54 37.99 -1.11
CA GLU A 52 0.62 38.59 -0.15
C GLU A 52 0.23 40.02 -0.61
N ARG A 53 -1.07 40.23 -0.89
CA ARG A 53 -1.60 41.60 -1.10
C ARG A 53 -2.60 41.92 0.02
N LYS A 54 -2.31 42.96 0.78
CA LYS A 54 -3.22 43.56 1.75
C LYS A 54 -4.14 44.54 1.01
N ILE A 55 -5.44 44.27 1.02
CA ILE A 55 -6.47 45.15 0.49
C ILE A 55 -7.31 45.65 1.65
N THR A 56 -7.30 46.98 1.86
CA THR A 56 -8.22 47.65 2.77
C THR A 56 -9.51 47.95 2.01
N ALA A 57 -10.63 47.36 2.45
CA ALA A 57 -11.93 47.56 1.82
C ALA A 57 -12.60 48.85 2.28
N PRO A 58 -13.25 49.61 1.38
CA PRO A 58 -14.13 50.72 1.74
C PRO A 58 -15.48 50.22 2.24
N ARG A 59 -16.11 51.02 3.11
CA ARG A 59 -17.39 50.74 3.78
C ARG A 59 -18.52 50.44 2.81
N ALA A 60 -19.36 49.47 3.21
CA ALA A 60 -20.73 49.22 2.81
C ALA A 60 -20.97 48.44 1.51
N LEU A 61 -21.23 47.15 1.66
CA LEU A 61 -22.20 46.37 0.86
C LEU A 61 -23.04 45.56 1.82
N GLN A 62 -24.28 45.93 1.99
CA GLN A 62 -25.32 45.17 2.67
C GLN A 62 -25.76 44.04 1.76
N PHE A 63 -25.58 42.80 2.18
CA PHE A 63 -26.26 41.66 1.57
C PHE A 63 -27.54 41.36 2.32
N THR A 64 -28.67 41.57 1.64
CA THR A 64 -29.99 41.08 2.06
C THR A 64 -30.07 39.57 1.78
N SER A 65 -30.46 38.82 2.80
CA SER A 65 -30.77 37.41 2.72
C SER A 65 -31.99 37.17 1.85
N MET A 66 -31.86 36.44 0.75
CA MET A 66 -32.98 35.81 0.06
C MET A 66 -33.13 34.35 0.49
N GLY A 67 -34.34 34.01 0.89
CA GLY A 67 -34.71 32.72 1.46
C GLY A 67 -34.55 31.55 0.47
N GLN A 68 -34.29 30.43 1.04
CA GLN A 68 -34.37 29.11 0.40
C GLN A 68 -35.82 28.73 0.16
N GLU A 69 -36.26 28.63 -1.09
CA GLU A 69 -37.39 27.77 -1.44
C GLU A 69 -36.82 26.57 -2.26
N ALA A 70 -36.97 25.41 -1.69
CA ALA A 70 -36.71 24.12 -2.34
C ALA A 70 -37.95 23.70 -3.14
N ILE A 71 -37.76 23.52 -4.44
CA ILE A 71 -38.78 22.91 -5.31
C ILE A 71 -38.45 21.42 -5.45
N PRO A 72 -39.35 20.50 -5.12
CA PRO A 72 -39.15 19.08 -5.34
C PRO A 72 -39.44 18.73 -6.80
N ILE A 73 -38.46 18.19 -7.51
CA ILE A 73 -38.61 17.57 -8.82
C ILE A 73 -39.11 16.15 -8.64
N SER A 74 -40.34 15.92 -9.01
CA SER A 74 -41.04 14.62 -9.07
C SER A 74 -40.47 13.80 -10.24
N SER A 75 -40.07 12.58 -9.93
CA SER A 75 -39.71 11.52 -10.87
C SER A 75 -40.92 10.96 -11.61
N ASN A 76 -41.39 11.57 -12.72
CA ASN A 76 -42.35 10.95 -13.61
C ASN A 76 -42.41 11.64 -14.97
N GLU A 77 -41.36 11.63 -15.75
CA GLU A 77 -41.39 11.89 -17.18
C GLU A 77 -40.23 11.22 -17.92
N MET A 78 -40.20 9.90 -17.88
CA MET A 78 -39.41 9.11 -18.83
C MET A 78 -40.09 7.74 -19.05
N ARG A 79 -41.32 7.76 -19.56
CA ARG A 79 -41.99 6.59 -20.14
C ARG A 79 -43.01 7.07 -21.12
N LYS A 80 -42.61 7.31 -22.36
CA LYS A 80 -43.45 7.19 -23.56
C LYS A 80 -42.59 7.55 -24.77
N ILE A 81 -42.05 6.57 -25.43
CA ILE A 81 -41.90 6.44 -26.90
C ILE A 81 -41.32 5.03 -27.11
N HIS A 82 -42.17 4.07 -27.13
CA HIS A 82 -42.01 2.80 -27.80
C HIS A 82 -43.35 2.13 -27.94
N ARG A 83 -43.97 2.25 -29.10
CA ARG A 83 -44.93 1.27 -29.68
C ARG A 83 -45.46 1.73 -31.02
N GLY A 84 -45.40 0.82 -31.94
CA GLY A 84 -46.08 0.82 -33.24
C GLY A 84 -45.13 0.93 -34.42
N GLY A 85 -45.16 0.02 -35.35
CA GLY A 85 -45.96 -1.20 -35.56
C GLY A 85 -45.30 -2.04 -36.63
N GLU A 86 -45.75 -3.24 -36.65
CA GLU A 86 -45.49 -4.34 -37.55
C GLU A 86 -46.05 -4.07 -38.96
N GLY A 87 -45.55 -4.78 -39.94
CA GLY A 87 -46.23 -5.06 -41.21
C GLY A 87 -45.29 -5.24 -42.36
N SER A 88 -44.80 -6.36 -42.61
CA SER A 88 -45.11 -7.44 -43.61
C SER A 88 -44.61 -7.18 -45.01
N SER A 89 -43.75 -8.06 -45.38
CA SER A 89 -43.79 -8.98 -46.54
C SER A 89 -43.63 -8.47 -47.95
N SER A 90 -42.71 -9.08 -48.58
CA SER A 90 -42.77 -9.87 -49.83
C SER A 90 -41.99 -9.34 -51.04
N GLN A 91 -41.03 -10.16 -51.41
CA GLN A 91 -40.78 -10.77 -52.69
C GLN A 91 -40.59 -9.87 -53.92
N SER A 92 -39.57 -10.02 -54.55
CA SER A 92 -39.10 -10.79 -55.70
C SER A 92 -38.40 -9.91 -56.76
N ALA A 93 -37.26 -10.33 -57.04
CA ALA A 93 -36.82 -11.00 -58.26
C ALA A 93 -36.50 -10.11 -59.49
N ALA A 94 -35.26 -10.32 -59.87
CA ALA A 94 -34.82 -10.51 -61.23
C ALA A 94 -34.50 -9.31 -62.16
N GLY A 95 -33.31 -9.38 -62.70
CA GLY A 95 -33.05 -9.05 -64.10
C GLY A 95 -31.91 -8.14 -64.43
N ARG A 96 -30.65 -8.61 -64.39
CA ARG A 96 -29.80 -8.85 -65.58
C ARG A 96 -29.87 -7.83 -66.74
N LYS A 97 -28.77 -7.15 -67.02
CA LYS A 97 -27.95 -7.23 -68.27
C LYS A 97 -26.96 -6.02 -68.29
N VAL A 98 -25.71 -6.24 -68.19
CA VAL A 98 -24.62 -6.42 -69.17
C VAL A 98 -24.86 -5.74 -70.58
N ASN A 99 -23.96 -4.82 -70.93
CA ASN A 99 -23.22 -4.68 -72.16
C ASN A 99 -22.29 -3.43 -72.11
N VAL A 100 -21.04 -3.53 -72.11
CA VAL A 100 -19.94 -3.72 -73.08
C VAL A 100 -20.19 -3.06 -74.46
N SER A 101 -19.35 -2.07 -74.77
CA SER A 101 -18.52 -1.92 -75.94
C SER A 101 -18.12 -0.47 -76.12
N GLN A 102 -16.83 -0.15 -76.09
CA GLN A 102 -15.88 -0.02 -77.17
C GLN A 102 -16.34 0.86 -78.32
N SER A 103 -15.66 1.99 -78.63
CA SER A 103 -14.68 2.24 -79.68
C SER A 103 -14.71 3.74 -79.99
N ARG A 104 -13.64 4.43 -79.88
CA ARG A 104 -12.61 4.75 -80.94
C ARG A 104 -13.10 5.54 -82.13
N ARG A 105 -12.36 6.70 -82.33
CA ARG A 105 -12.11 7.41 -83.63
C ARG A 105 -13.14 8.46 -84.01
N GLU A 106 -12.84 9.59 -84.55
CA GLU A 106 -11.74 10.20 -85.30
C GLU A 106 -12.10 11.70 -85.54
N GLN A 107 -11.12 12.51 -85.67
CA GLN A 107 -11.29 13.88 -86.24
C GLN A 107 -11.55 13.78 -87.73
N PRO A 108 -12.19 14.80 -88.39
CA PRO A 108 -11.55 15.48 -89.47
C PRO A 108 -11.75 17.05 -89.45
N VAL A 109 -10.75 17.81 -89.72
CA VAL A 109 -10.22 18.50 -90.94
C VAL A 109 -11.18 19.59 -91.49
N ARG A 110 -10.65 20.76 -91.48
CA ARG A 110 -10.87 22.09 -92.18
C ARG A 110 -11.61 22.02 -93.51
N GLU A 111 -12.37 23.09 -93.77
CA GLU A 111 -12.03 24.14 -94.69
C GLU A 111 -13.19 25.23 -94.94
N PRO A 112 -13.08 26.29 -95.72
CA PRO A 112 -13.09 27.67 -95.23
C PRO A 112 -14.11 28.59 -95.97
N GLY A 113 -14.27 29.77 -95.47
CA GLY A 113 -14.62 30.81 -96.41
C GLY A 113 -15.66 31.87 -96.07
N LYS A 114 -15.15 33.05 -95.69
CA LYS A 114 -15.54 34.46 -96.12
C LYS A 114 -16.84 35.12 -95.61
N PRO A 115 -16.96 36.46 -95.67
CA PRO A 115 -16.20 37.56 -95.04
C PRO A 115 -17.06 38.54 -94.25
N GLY A 116 -16.41 39.27 -93.40
CA GLY A 116 -16.57 40.67 -93.13
C GLY A 116 -17.88 41.29 -92.67
N LYS A 117 -17.92 41.81 -91.45
CA LYS A 117 -18.56 43.05 -91.04
C LYS A 117 -17.79 43.74 -89.91
N ALA A 118 -17.72 45.01 -89.97
CA ALA A 118 -16.96 45.97 -89.22
C ALA A 118 -17.07 45.94 -87.68
N PRO A 119 -16.12 46.58 -86.99
CA PRO A 119 -15.99 46.50 -85.56
C PRO A 119 -17.06 47.29 -84.81
N LYS A 120 -17.74 46.62 -83.84
CA LYS A 120 -18.55 47.39 -82.89
C LYS A 120 -17.67 47.64 -81.65
N GLU A 121 -17.73 48.87 -81.17
CA GLU A 121 -17.10 49.42 -80.00
C GLU A 121 -17.28 48.55 -78.78
N PRO A 122 -16.30 48.55 -77.82
CA PRO A 122 -16.38 47.68 -76.58
C PRO A 122 -17.40 48.32 -75.62
N LYS A 123 -18.47 47.59 -75.34
CA LYS A 123 -19.37 47.95 -74.26
C LYS A 123 -18.59 47.79 -72.94
N GLU A 124 -18.44 48.84 -72.15
CA GLU A 124 -17.99 48.86 -70.80
C GLU A 124 -18.78 47.88 -69.97
N LYS A 125 -18.09 46.83 -69.44
CA LYS A 125 -18.66 45.95 -68.47
C LYS A 125 -18.83 46.66 -67.14
N ALA A 126 -20.05 46.94 -66.77
CA ALA A 126 -20.38 47.44 -65.44
C ALA A 126 -19.54 46.78 -64.35
N LYS A 127 -18.69 47.54 -63.70
CA LYS A 127 -17.88 47.14 -62.57
C LYS A 127 -18.78 47.06 -61.34
N HIS A 128 -19.21 45.84 -60.93
CA HIS A 128 -19.91 45.72 -59.65
C HIS A 128 -18.96 45.97 -58.52
N PRO A 129 -19.00 47.11 -57.83
CA PRO A 129 -18.09 47.47 -56.75
C PRO A 129 -18.22 46.52 -55.53
N ILE A 130 -19.41 45.98 -55.32
CA ILE A 130 -19.73 45.03 -54.21
C ILE A 130 -18.95 43.72 -54.36
N LEU A 131 -18.88 43.15 -55.57
CA LEU A 131 -18.11 41.87 -55.77
C LEU A 131 -16.61 42.06 -55.60
N ARG A 132 -16.05 43.25 -55.94
CA ARG A 132 -14.62 43.58 -55.65
C ARG A 132 -14.37 43.81 -54.16
N PHE A 133 -15.34 44.43 -53.47
CA PHE A 133 -15.24 44.58 -52.00
C PHE A 133 -15.29 43.22 -51.29
N ILE A 134 -16.24 42.34 -51.61
CA ILE A 134 -16.37 41.01 -51.08
C ILE A 134 -15.11 40.18 -51.39
N GLY A 135 -14.60 40.20 -52.64
CA GLY A 135 -13.35 39.51 -52.98
C GLY A 135 -12.13 40.00 -52.23
N ARG A 136 -12.02 41.34 -52.01
CA ARG A 136 -10.91 41.87 -51.18
C ARG A 136 -11.06 41.51 -49.72
N THR A 137 -12.27 41.55 -49.15
CA THR A 137 -12.52 41.15 -47.74
C THR A 137 -12.21 39.68 -47.52
N ILE A 138 -12.63 38.80 -48.44
CA ILE A 138 -12.29 37.35 -48.38
C ILE A 138 -10.78 37.15 -48.48
N ALA A 139 -10.10 37.81 -49.42
CA ALA A 139 -8.64 37.75 -49.54
C ALA A 139 -7.91 38.25 -48.29
N THR A 140 -8.39 39.36 -47.69
CA THR A 140 -7.81 39.88 -46.45
C THR A 140 -8.02 38.91 -45.28
N LEU A 141 -9.22 38.34 -45.11
CA LEU A 141 -9.50 37.34 -44.10
C LEU A 141 -8.66 36.07 -44.30
N LEU A 142 -8.45 35.64 -45.57
CA LEU A 142 -7.60 34.51 -45.89
C LEU A 142 -6.12 34.79 -45.56
N CYS A 143 -5.63 35.99 -45.89
CA CYS A 143 -4.28 36.41 -45.50
C CYS A 143 -4.10 36.49 -43.98
N LEU A 144 -5.08 37.06 -43.25
CA LEU A 144 -5.05 37.09 -41.78
C LEU A 144 -5.10 35.66 -41.19
N GLY A 145 -5.88 34.76 -41.77
CA GLY A 145 -5.93 33.37 -41.38
C GLY A 145 -4.59 32.64 -41.58
N ILE A 146 -3.93 32.87 -42.74
CA ILE A 146 -2.59 32.33 -43.03
C ILE A 146 -1.56 32.90 -42.04
N MET A 147 -1.57 34.22 -41.77
CA MET A 147 -0.67 34.85 -40.79
C MET A 147 -0.87 34.31 -39.39
N ALA A 148 -2.12 34.19 -38.94
CA ALA A 148 -2.42 33.63 -37.63
C ALA A 148 -1.97 32.16 -37.54
N GLY A 149 -2.24 31.35 -38.59
CA GLY A 149 -1.79 29.95 -38.68
C GLY A 149 -0.26 29.82 -38.69
N SER A 150 0.45 30.73 -39.37
CA SER A 150 1.92 30.74 -39.37
C SER A 150 2.51 31.10 -38.00
N LEU A 151 1.93 32.06 -37.28
CA LEU A 151 2.35 32.43 -35.94
C LEU A 151 2.12 31.29 -34.97
N LEU A 152 0.99 30.60 -35.08
CA LEU A 152 0.66 29.43 -34.27
C LEU A 152 1.61 28.27 -34.55
N ALA A 153 1.97 28.03 -35.81
CA ALA A 153 2.95 27.03 -36.21
C ALA A 153 4.36 27.34 -35.66
N VAL A 154 4.79 28.60 -35.69
CA VAL A 154 6.09 29.04 -35.11
C VAL A 154 6.06 28.82 -33.59
N GLY A 155 4.96 29.20 -32.93
CA GLY A 155 4.79 28.94 -31.47
C GLY A 155 4.84 27.47 -31.11
N MET A 156 4.21 26.62 -31.93
CA MET A 156 4.26 25.13 -31.73
C MET A 156 5.68 24.57 -31.91
N VAL A 157 6.40 25.02 -32.94
CA VAL A 157 7.80 24.60 -33.17
C VAL A 157 8.68 25.02 -31.99
N TYR A 158 8.53 26.29 -31.53
CA TYR A 158 9.26 26.79 -30.38
C TYR A 158 8.96 25.98 -29.12
N TYR A 159 7.68 25.68 -28.86
CA TYR A 159 7.28 24.81 -27.74
C TYR A 159 7.92 23.43 -27.82
N VAL A 160 7.85 22.77 -28.98
CA VAL A 160 8.41 21.41 -29.13
C VAL A 160 9.92 21.42 -28.89
N VAL A 161 10.66 22.37 -29.46
CA VAL A 161 12.11 22.49 -29.28
C VAL A 161 12.48 22.72 -27.81
N GLN A 162 11.71 23.54 -27.09
CA GLN A 162 11.96 23.77 -25.66
C GLN A 162 11.59 22.53 -24.82
N ALA A 163 10.47 21.88 -25.14
CA ALA A 163 9.99 20.71 -24.39
C ALA A 163 10.86 19.45 -24.62
N THR A 164 11.68 19.43 -25.68
CA THR A 164 12.55 18.32 -26.04
C THR A 164 14.05 18.66 -25.93
N ALA A 165 14.38 19.80 -25.32
CA ALA A 165 15.77 20.29 -25.25
C ALA A 165 16.70 19.39 -24.41
N ASN A 166 16.12 18.62 -23.47
CA ASN A 166 16.84 17.72 -22.56
C ASN A 166 16.70 16.24 -22.94
N ASP A 167 16.20 15.92 -24.14
CA ASP A 167 15.96 14.54 -24.56
C ASP A 167 17.23 13.82 -25.04
N GLY A 168 18.43 14.39 -24.88
CA GLY A 168 19.68 13.80 -25.38
C GLY A 168 19.90 12.36 -24.89
N ASP A 169 19.79 12.15 -23.59
CA ASP A 169 19.99 10.85 -22.97
C ASP A 169 18.83 9.87 -23.25
N LEU A 170 17.62 10.40 -23.42
CA LEU A 170 16.41 9.63 -23.69
C LEU A 170 16.40 8.99 -25.09
N LEU A 171 17.05 9.62 -26.05
CA LEU A 171 17.12 9.21 -27.45
C LEU A 171 18.44 8.53 -27.80
N ASP A 172 19.30 8.29 -26.82
CA ASP A 172 20.55 7.57 -27.01
C ASP A 172 20.29 6.04 -27.02
N LEU A 173 20.09 5.50 -28.24
CA LEU A 173 19.83 4.07 -28.42
C LEU A 173 21.08 3.19 -28.15
N ASP A 174 22.27 3.76 -28.27
CA ASP A 174 23.53 3.04 -28.00
C ASP A 174 23.70 2.79 -26.50
N ASN A 175 23.11 3.66 -25.70
CA ASN A 175 23.06 3.56 -24.24
C ASN A 175 21.63 3.33 -23.73
N ILE A 176 20.75 2.67 -24.49
CA ILE A 176 19.48 2.20 -23.90
C ILE A 176 19.88 1.35 -22.69
N GLN A 177 19.82 2.00 -21.54
CA GLN A 177 20.07 1.33 -20.28
C GLN A 177 19.01 0.26 -20.13
N LEU A 178 19.40 -0.98 -20.33
CA LEU A 178 18.61 -2.13 -19.94
C LEU A 178 18.13 -1.88 -18.53
N SER A 179 16.82 -1.90 -18.33
CA SER A 179 16.27 -1.77 -16.99
C SER A 179 16.91 -2.84 -16.11
N GLN A 180 17.70 -2.40 -15.14
CA GLN A 180 18.33 -3.30 -14.18
C GLN A 180 17.38 -3.52 -13.02
N SER A 181 17.19 -4.76 -12.65
CA SER A 181 16.45 -5.09 -11.43
C SER A 181 17.18 -4.55 -10.21
N SER A 182 16.43 -4.00 -9.27
CA SER A 182 17.00 -3.60 -7.99
C SER A 182 17.28 -4.82 -7.12
N VAL A 183 18.32 -4.73 -6.30
CA VAL A 183 18.81 -5.83 -5.46
C VAL A 183 18.66 -5.45 -4.00
N VAL A 184 18.15 -6.38 -3.21
CA VAL A 184 18.07 -6.26 -1.75
C VAL A 184 19.25 -7.00 -1.15
N MET A 185 20.09 -6.25 -0.43
CA MET A 185 21.25 -6.78 0.30
C MET A 185 20.92 -6.89 1.78
N ALA A 186 21.39 -7.94 2.42
CA ALA A 186 21.27 -8.14 3.86
C ALA A 186 22.62 -8.46 4.47
N ASN A 187 22.78 -8.20 5.75
CA ASN A 187 23.93 -8.65 6.48
C ASN A 187 23.74 -10.11 6.91
N ASP A 188 24.64 -10.97 6.51
CA ASP A 188 24.68 -12.35 7.00
C ASP A 188 24.97 -12.34 8.51
N PRO A 189 24.09 -12.90 9.35
CA PRO A 189 24.23 -12.78 10.81
C PRO A 189 25.39 -13.57 11.40
N ASP A 190 25.92 -14.57 10.69
CA ASP A 190 27.01 -15.40 11.19
C ASP A 190 28.39 -14.84 10.76
N THR A 191 28.49 -14.19 9.61
CA THR A 191 29.72 -13.67 9.04
C THR A 191 29.84 -12.14 9.04
N GLY A 192 28.73 -11.43 9.14
CA GLY A 192 28.65 -9.97 8.99
C GLY A 192 28.87 -9.49 7.56
N ALA A 193 28.98 -10.39 6.57
CA ALA A 193 29.15 -10.02 5.18
C ALA A 193 27.81 -9.62 4.54
N GLN A 194 27.83 -8.66 3.63
CA GLN A 194 26.67 -8.35 2.80
C GLN A 194 26.45 -9.47 1.79
N VAL A 195 25.22 -10.00 1.76
CA VAL A 195 24.76 -11.03 0.84
C VAL A 195 23.51 -10.56 0.10
N GLU A 196 23.34 -11.00 -1.12
CA GLU A 196 22.08 -10.79 -1.84
C GLU A 196 20.96 -11.58 -1.16
N TYR A 197 19.96 -10.89 -0.68
CA TYR A 197 18.78 -11.47 -0.04
C TYR A 197 17.64 -11.69 -1.03
N ALA A 198 17.40 -10.72 -1.91
CA ALA A 198 16.35 -10.79 -2.92
C ALA A 198 16.67 -9.88 -4.10
N THR A 199 16.19 -10.24 -5.28
CA THR A 199 16.17 -9.34 -6.42
C THR A 199 14.72 -8.88 -6.64
N LEU A 200 14.48 -7.57 -6.65
CA LEU A 200 13.17 -7.00 -6.96
C LEU A 200 12.95 -7.06 -8.45
N ARG A 201 12.16 -8.04 -8.86
CA ARG A 201 11.75 -8.21 -10.26
C ARG A 201 10.26 -7.93 -10.33
N SER A 202 9.84 -7.10 -11.28
CA SER A 202 8.43 -7.12 -11.65
C SER A 202 8.08 -8.57 -12.01
N SER A 203 6.95 -9.07 -11.56
CA SER A 203 6.52 -10.47 -11.69
C SER A 203 6.65 -11.03 -13.13
N ASN A 204 6.98 -10.18 -14.09
CA ASN A 204 7.13 -10.50 -15.51
C ASN A 204 8.26 -9.70 -16.21
N SER A 205 9.22 -9.09 -15.53
CA SER A 205 10.29 -8.35 -16.18
C SER A 205 11.54 -9.19 -16.43
N HIS A 206 11.40 -10.28 -17.16
CA HIS A 206 12.53 -10.91 -17.80
C HIS A 206 12.78 -10.21 -19.14
N ARG A 207 13.42 -9.03 -19.12
CA ARG A 207 13.83 -8.38 -20.35
C ARG A 207 15.15 -8.97 -20.78
N VAL A 208 15.10 -9.87 -21.74
CA VAL A 208 16.30 -10.41 -22.41
C VAL A 208 16.45 -9.67 -23.73
N TRP A 209 17.56 -8.96 -23.92
CA TRP A 209 17.88 -8.31 -25.19
C TRP A 209 18.25 -9.35 -26.20
N ALA A 210 17.72 -9.24 -27.42
CA ALA A 210 18.12 -10.03 -28.57
C ALA A 210 18.66 -9.09 -29.66
N ASP A 211 19.85 -9.37 -30.15
CA ASP A 211 20.40 -8.66 -31.30
C ASP A 211 19.53 -8.88 -32.54
N LEU A 212 19.43 -7.91 -33.43
CA LEU A 212 18.52 -8.00 -34.59
C LEU A 212 18.82 -9.23 -35.45
N GLU A 213 20.08 -9.66 -35.51
CA GLU A 213 20.50 -10.85 -36.22
C GLU A 213 19.94 -12.16 -35.64
N GLN A 214 19.64 -12.19 -34.35
CA GLN A 214 19.03 -13.32 -33.65
C GLN A 214 17.51 -13.36 -33.84
N ILE A 215 16.90 -12.19 -34.14
CA ILE A 215 15.45 -12.09 -34.33
C ILE A 215 15.08 -12.57 -35.74
N PRO A 216 14.21 -13.60 -35.86
CA PRO A 216 13.84 -14.12 -37.18
C PRO A 216 13.27 -13.02 -38.08
N THR A 217 13.67 -13.04 -39.35
CA THR A 217 13.16 -12.13 -40.39
C THR A 217 11.61 -12.15 -40.45
N ASN A 218 11.00 -13.32 -40.24
CA ASN A 218 9.54 -13.44 -40.17
C ASN A 218 8.93 -12.61 -39.05
N LEU A 219 9.56 -12.54 -37.90
CA LEU A 219 9.09 -11.72 -36.77
C LEU A 219 9.25 -10.23 -37.08
N GLN A 220 10.40 -9.82 -37.58
CA GLN A 220 10.66 -8.45 -38.01
C GLN A 220 9.59 -7.96 -39.00
N TYR A 221 9.31 -8.72 -40.02
CA TYR A 221 8.32 -8.38 -41.07
C TYR A 221 6.86 -8.56 -40.60
N ALA A 222 6.57 -9.38 -39.59
CA ALA A 222 5.25 -9.45 -38.98
C ALA A 222 4.87 -8.10 -38.39
N PHE A 223 5.80 -7.42 -37.72
CA PHE A 223 5.61 -6.06 -37.21
C PHE A 223 5.58 -5.02 -38.34
N ILE A 224 6.56 -5.01 -39.22
CA ILE A 224 6.68 -4.03 -40.31
C ILE A 224 5.44 -4.05 -41.21
N CYS A 225 5.03 -5.22 -41.71
CA CYS A 225 3.89 -5.38 -42.60
C CYS A 225 2.55 -4.97 -41.97
N THR A 226 2.48 -5.03 -40.65
CA THR A 226 1.22 -4.79 -39.94
C THR A 226 1.15 -3.36 -39.40
N GLU A 227 2.20 -2.87 -38.79
CA GLU A 227 2.22 -1.58 -38.11
C GLU A 227 2.72 -0.47 -39.03
N ASP A 228 3.77 -0.73 -39.82
CA ASP A 228 4.44 0.29 -40.63
C ASP A 228 5.10 -0.25 -41.91
N LYS A 229 4.28 -0.56 -42.90
CA LYS A 229 4.75 -1.14 -44.20
C LYS A 229 5.74 -0.28 -44.99
N ASP A 230 5.79 1.02 -44.68
CA ASP A 230 6.67 1.98 -45.38
C ASP A 230 7.94 2.28 -44.54
N PHE A 231 8.18 1.57 -43.40
CA PHE A 231 9.22 1.81 -42.41
C PHE A 231 10.60 2.13 -42.99
N TYR A 232 11.08 1.30 -43.93
CA TYR A 232 12.41 1.50 -44.56
C TYR A 232 12.46 2.72 -45.50
N ASN A 233 11.31 3.24 -45.97
CA ASN A 233 11.21 4.29 -46.98
C ASN A 233 10.80 5.66 -46.45
N GLU A 234 10.44 5.76 -45.15
CA GLU A 234 9.98 7.00 -44.57
C GLU A 234 10.99 7.58 -43.56
N PRO A 235 10.98 8.91 -43.33
CA PRO A 235 11.94 9.59 -42.47
C PRO A 235 11.55 9.55 -40.96
N GLY A 236 10.94 8.47 -40.50
CA GLY A 236 10.47 8.32 -39.11
C GLY A 236 9.02 8.73 -38.89
N VAL A 237 8.35 9.39 -39.87
CA VAL A 237 6.96 9.79 -39.79
C VAL A 237 6.30 9.68 -41.16
N ASN A 238 5.16 9.03 -41.23
CA ASN A 238 4.34 8.99 -42.44
C ASN A 238 3.44 10.25 -42.52
N PHE A 239 3.96 11.35 -43.06
CA PHE A 239 3.26 12.64 -43.11
C PHE A 239 1.88 12.54 -43.76
N LYS A 240 1.71 11.70 -44.78
CA LYS A 240 0.44 11.55 -45.50
C LYS A 240 -0.63 10.91 -44.60
N ARG A 241 -0.24 9.83 -43.89
CA ARG A 241 -1.14 9.13 -42.94
C ARG A 241 -1.42 10.00 -41.73
N THR A 242 -0.39 10.67 -41.16
CA THR A 242 -0.50 11.52 -39.98
C THR A 242 -1.40 12.73 -40.22
N ILE A 243 -1.23 13.46 -41.35
CA ILE A 243 -2.10 14.58 -41.72
C ILE A 243 -3.53 14.08 -41.97
N GLY A 244 -3.69 12.96 -42.69
CA GLY A 244 -5.01 12.35 -42.90
C GLY A 244 -5.75 12.01 -41.62
N ALA A 245 -5.05 11.44 -40.65
CA ALA A 245 -5.61 11.12 -39.34
C ALA A 245 -5.98 12.37 -38.54
N MET A 246 -5.12 13.41 -38.53
CA MET A 246 -5.41 14.69 -37.86
C MET A 246 -6.63 15.40 -38.49
N VAL A 247 -6.75 15.42 -39.81
CA VAL A 247 -7.91 15.97 -40.49
C VAL A 247 -9.18 15.23 -40.14
N ASN A 248 -9.11 13.89 -40.07
CA ASN A 248 -10.25 13.05 -39.70
C ASN A 248 -10.67 13.19 -38.25
N GLU A 249 -9.72 13.41 -37.34
CA GLU A 249 -10.00 13.50 -35.90
C GLU A 249 -10.46 14.90 -35.47
N TYR A 250 -9.89 15.95 -36.04
CA TYR A 250 -10.11 17.33 -35.56
C TYR A 250 -10.90 18.24 -36.52
N LEU A 251 -10.99 17.93 -37.83
CA LEU A 251 -11.59 18.85 -38.78
C LEU A 251 -12.84 18.27 -39.47
N LEU A 252 -12.77 17.09 -40.00
CA LEU A 252 -13.86 16.47 -40.79
C LEU A 252 -13.82 14.95 -40.58
N PRO A 253 -14.73 14.32 -39.84
CA PRO A 253 -14.78 12.89 -39.69
C PRO A 253 -15.26 12.24 -41.02
N ILE A 254 -14.31 11.97 -41.92
CA ILE A 254 -14.56 11.37 -43.23
C ILE A 254 -14.63 9.85 -43.16
N TYR A 255 -13.93 9.24 -42.18
CA TYR A 255 -13.89 7.79 -42.00
C TYR A 255 -14.47 7.41 -40.63
N SER A 256 -15.31 6.39 -40.61
CA SER A 256 -15.98 5.87 -39.39
C SER A 256 -15.07 5.07 -38.47
N SER A 257 -13.83 4.75 -38.89
CA SER A 257 -12.85 4.01 -38.07
C SER A 257 -11.55 4.81 -37.88
N LYS A 258 -11.03 4.84 -36.63
CA LYS A 258 -9.70 5.39 -36.34
C LYS A 258 -8.64 4.54 -37.05
N GLN A 259 -8.03 5.08 -38.09
CA GLN A 259 -6.88 4.42 -38.75
C GLN A 259 -5.61 4.71 -37.95
N GLY A 260 -4.85 3.66 -37.58
CA GLY A 260 -3.51 3.81 -36.99
C GLY A 260 -2.59 4.53 -38.00
N ALA A 261 -2.00 5.63 -37.56
CA ALA A 261 -1.11 6.47 -38.37
C ALA A 261 0.30 6.59 -37.80
N SER A 262 0.59 5.95 -36.66
CA SER A 262 1.89 5.98 -36.00
C SER A 262 2.86 5.02 -36.69
N THR A 263 4.12 5.43 -36.84
CA THR A 263 5.24 4.63 -37.34
C THR A 263 5.90 3.83 -36.21
N LEU A 264 6.81 2.92 -36.56
CA LEU A 264 7.58 2.16 -35.56
C LEU A 264 8.45 3.09 -34.68
N GLU A 265 9.03 4.14 -35.29
CA GLU A 265 9.79 5.16 -34.56
C GLU A 265 8.90 5.89 -33.55
N GLN A 266 7.68 6.26 -33.93
CA GLN A 266 6.75 6.92 -33.03
C GLN A 266 6.31 5.99 -31.88
N GLN A 267 6.16 4.70 -32.18
CA GLN A 267 5.86 3.69 -31.15
C GLN A 267 7.06 3.45 -30.23
N LEU A 268 8.29 3.41 -30.76
CA LEU A 268 9.51 3.34 -29.97
C LEU A 268 9.64 4.54 -29.03
N ILE A 269 9.46 5.76 -29.54
CA ILE A 269 9.45 6.97 -28.70
C ILE A 269 8.42 6.85 -27.57
N LYS A 270 7.23 6.37 -27.87
CA LYS A 270 6.19 6.14 -26.86
C LYS A 270 6.64 5.14 -25.80
N ASN A 271 7.30 4.05 -26.19
CA ASN A 271 7.81 3.04 -25.25
C ASN A 271 8.95 3.57 -24.37
N LEU A 272 9.79 4.49 -24.90
CA LEU A 272 10.92 5.08 -24.18
C LEU A 272 10.50 6.22 -23.25
N THR A 273 9.45 6.99 -23.60
CA THR A 273 9.08 8.20 -22.87
C THR A 273 7.92 8.01 -21.88
N ASP A 274 7.20 6.90 -21.95
CA ASP A 274 6.00 6.59 -21.15
C ASP A 274 4.92 7.71 -21.13
N ASP A 275 4.95 8.61 -22.11
CA ASP A 275 4.05 9.76 -22.24
C ASP A 275 2.66 9.30 -22.74
N ASN A 276 1.91 8.55 -21.88
CA ASN A 276 0.69 7.83 -22.28
C ASN A 276 -0.63 8.51 -21.91
N SER A 277 -0.62 9.50 -21.01
CA SER A 277 -1.81 9.85 -20.21
C SER A 277 -2.60 11.08 -20.67
N ALA A 278 -2.17 11.81 -21.71
CA ALA A 278 -2.79 13.08 -22.07
C ALA A 278 -3.90 12.96 -23.12
N SER A 279 -5.05 13.57 -22.85
CA SER A 279 -6.18 13.75 -23.80
C SER A 279 -6.42 15.22 -24.13
N GLY A 280 -7.14 15.51 -25.19
CA GLY A 280 -7.45 16.88 -25.60
C GLY A 280 -6.23 17.63 -26.16
N ILE A 281 -6.02 18.89 -25.75
CA ILE A 281 -4.94 19.76 -26.25
C ILE A 281 -3.57 19.19 -25.86
N GLU A 282 -3.43 18.68 -24.63
CA GLU A 282 -2.18 18.07 -24.18
C GLU A 282 -1.85 16.80 -24.98
N GLY A 283 -2.85 16.01 -25.35
CA GLY A 283 -2.68 14.87 -26.25
C GLY A 283 -2.17 15.28 -27.64
N ALA A 284 -2.62 16.43 -28.18
CA ALA A 284 -2.12 16.96 -29.44
C ALA A 284 -0.67 17.48 -29.33
N LEU A 285 -0.32 18.14 -28.22
CA LEU A 285 1.05 18.62 -27.94
C LEU A 285 2.01 17.43 -27.74
N ARG A 286 1.58 16.39 -27.03
CA ARG A 286 2.31 15.14 -26.92
C ARG A 286 2.60 14.53 -28.28
N LYS A 287 1.59 14.45 -29.16
CA LYS A 287 1.79 13.89 -30.51
C LYS A 287 2.76 14.72 -31.36
N LEU A 288 2.84 16.03 -31.14
CA LEU A 288 3.85 16.87 -31.79
C LEU A 288 5.26 16.59 -31.26
N ARG A 289 5.43 16.40 -29.95
CA ARG A 289 6.71 15.99 -29.35
C ARG A 289 7.14 14.64 -29.92
N GLU A 290 6.24 13.65 -29.95
CA GLU A 290 6.47 12.30 -30.50
C GLU A 290 6.93 12.36 -31.97
N ILE A 291 6.25 13.16 -32.82
CA ILE A 291 6.62 13.34 -34.23
C ILE A 291 8.04 13.92 -34.35
N TYR A 292 8.35 14.96 -33.56
CA TYR A 292 9.67 15.59 -33.59
C TYR A 292 10.78 14.61 -33.17
N ARG A 293 10.56 13.91 -32.06
CA ARG A 293 11.49 12.88 -31.53
C ARG A 293 11.71 11.77 -32.53
N ALA A 294 10.66 11.27 -33.20
CA ALA A 294 10.77 10.24 -34.22
C ALA A 294 11.61 10.69 -35.43
N LEU A 295 11.47 11.98 -35.84
CA LEU A 295 12.29 12.56 -36.90
C LEU A 295 13.77 12.71 -36.48
N CYS A 296 14.04 13.05 -35.24
CA CYS A 296 15.41 13.12 -34.70
C CYS A 296 16.01 11.71 -34.64
N LEU A 297 15.28 10.74 -34.08
CA LEU A 297 15.71 9.36 -33.99
C LEU A 297 16.07 8.75 -35.35
N SER A 298 15.19 8.91 -36.35
CA SER A 298 15.40 8.42 -37.71
C SER A 298 16.56 9.11 -38.47
N ARG A 299 17.05 10.24 -37.96
CA ARG A 299 18.26 10.92 -38.50
C ARG A 299 19.54 10.47 -37.81
N SER A 300 19.46 10.08 -36.54
CA SER A 300 20.62 9.73 -35.72
C SER A 300 21.02 8.25 -35.88
N TYR A 301 20.04 7.36 -36.10
CA TYR A 301 20.23 5.93 -36.11
C TYR A 301 19.78 5.24 -37.39
N SER A 302 20.35 4.08 -37.71
CA SER A 302 19.91 3.24 -38.81
C SER A 302 18.52 2.67 -38.56
N LYS A 303 17.82 2.24 -39.62
CA LYS A 303 16.52 1.60 -39.49
C LYS A 303 16.63 0.26 -38.75
N GLU A 304 17.73 -0.42 -38.94
CA GLU A 304 18.06 -1.68 -38.24
C GLU A 304 18.17 -1.46 -36.72
N THR A 305 18.95 -0.46 -36.29
CA THR A 305 19.11 -0.12 -34.88
C THR A 305 17.78 0.29 -34.25
N ILE A 306 16.96 1.07 -34.99
CA ILE A 306 15.62 1.48 -34.52
C ILE A 306 14.69 0.27 -34.37
N LEU A 307 14.72 -0.65 -35.33
CA LEU A 307 13.90 -1.86 -35.30
C LEU A 307 14.30 -2.78 -34.15
N GLU A 308 15.61 -2.96 -33.93
CA GLU A 308 16.14 -3.73 -32.81
C GLU A 308 15.67 -3.15 -31.47
N ALA A 309 15.85 -1.85 -31.26
CA ALA A 309 15.40 -1.17 -30.08
C ALA A 309 13.87 -1.29 -29.89
N TYR A 310 13.10 -1.17 -30.96
CA TYR A 310 11.64 -1.34 -30.92
C TYR A 310 11.24 -2.75 -30.49
N LEU A 311 11.79 -3.80 -31.09
CA LEU A 311 11.47 -5.19 -30.80
C LEU A 311 11.87 -5.59 -29.37
N ASN A 312 12.91 -4.98 -28.83
CA ASN A 312 13.38 -5.21 -27.47
C ASN A 312 12.65 -4.35 -26.42
N THR A 313 11.90 -3.31 -26.82
CA THR A 313 11.21 -2.40 -25.88
C THR A 313 9.70 -2.50 -25.88
N ILE A 314 9.13 -3.21 -26.86
CA ILE A 314 7.68 -3.32 -26.99
C ILE A 314 7.07 -4.13 -25.84
N SER A 315 5.93 -3.65 -25.33
CA SER A 315 5.19 -4.29 -24.24
C SER A 315 4.11 -5.24 -24.75
N PHE A 316 3.93 -6.36 -24.08
CA PHE A 316 2.94 -7.41 -24.34
C PHE A 316 1.88 -7.47 -23.23
N THR A 317 1.39 -8.66 -22.87
CA THR A 317 0.45 -8.80 -21.73
C THR A 317 1.18 -8.69 -20.38
N GLY A 318 0.53 -8.05 -19.42
CA GLY A 318 1.16 -7.83 -18.11
C GLY A 318 2.43 -6.98 -18.21
N THR A 319 3.52 -7.46 -17.67
CA THR A 319 4.82 -6.78 -17.65
C THR A 319 5.85 -7.36 -18.64
N ILE A 320 5.43 -8.28 -19.52
CA ILE A 320 6.29 -8.87 -20.55
C ILE A 320 6.75 -7.78 -21.53
N GLN A 321 8.05 -7.56 -21.63
CA GLN A 321 8.68 -6.60 -22.54
C GLN A 321 9.76 -7.27 -23.39
N GLY A 322 9.78 -6.91 -24.67
CA GLY A 322 10.74 -7.46 -25.64
C GLY A 322 10.36 -8.83 -26.20
N VAL A 323 10.76 -9.07 -27.46
CA VAL A 323 10.37 -10.26 -28.22
C VAL A 323 11.01 -11.56 -27.73
N GLN A 324 12.23 -11.49 -27.16
CA GLN A 324 12.87 -12.67 -26.56
C GLN A 324 12.11 -13.13 -25.33
N THR A 325 11.72 -12.17 -24.48
CA THR A 325 10.92 -12.48 -23.30
C THR A 325 9.56 -13.07 -23.67
N ALA A 326 8.93 -12.52 -24.71
CA ALA A 326 7.67 -13.03 -25.22
C ALA A 326 7.81 -14.45 -25.83
N ALA A 327 8.92 -14.74 -26.52
CA ALA A 327 9.22 -16.08 -27.06
C ALA A 327 9.38 -17.11 -25.92
N ASN A 328 10.10 -16.74 -24.87
CA ASN A 328 10.28 -17.59 -23.70
C ASN A 328 8.94 -17.84 -22.98
N GLU A 329 8.16 -16.79 -22.74
CA GLU A 329 6.92 -16.86 -21.98
C GLU A 329 5.82 -17.66 -22.70
N TYR A 330 5.60 -17.38 -24.00
CA TYR A 330 4.48 -18.00 -24.72
C TYR A 330 4.82 -19.34 -25.33
N PHE A 331 6.10 -19.59 -25.64
CA PHE A 331 6.51 -20.77 -26.39
C PHE A 331 7.64 -21.57 -25.75
N ASN A 332 8.24 -21.09 -24.64
CA ASN A 332 9.42 -21.67 -24.00
C ASN A 332 10.56 -21.91 -25.02
N LYS A 333 10.82 -20.92 -25.90
CA LYS A 333 11.79 -20.96 -26.98
C LYS A 333 12.69 -19.73 -26.99
N ASP A 334 13.91 -19.91 -27.48
CA ASP A 334 14.70 -18.78 -27.92
C ASP A 334 14.00 -18.09 -29.10
N VAL A 335 14.13 -16.75 -29.19
CA VAL A 335 13.48 -15.98 -30.27
C VAL A 335 13.89 -16.46 -31.65
N SER A 336 15.13 -16.92 -31.80
CA SER A 336 15.68 -17.44 -33.08
C SER A 336 15.02 -18.75 -33.55
N GLU A 337 14.35 -19.47 -32.63
CA GLU A 337 13.70 -20.75 -32.91
C GLU A 337 12.21 -20.62 -33.27
N LEU A 338 11.69 -19.38 -33.30
CA LEU A 338 10.27 -19.15 -33.58
C LEU A 338 9.90 -19.46 -35.03
N THR A 339 8.85 -20.23 -35.19
CA THR A 339 8.22 -20.51 -36.50
C THR A 339 7.39 -19.33 -37.01
N LEU A 340 7.01 -19.30 -38.28
CA LEU A 340 6.24 -18.22 -38.87
C LEU A 340 4.93 -17.90 -38.12
N TRP A 341 4.18 -18.94 -37.73
CA TRP A 341 2.92 -18.72 -37.03
C TRP A 341 3.12 -18.22 -35.59
N GLU A 342 4.22 -18.60 -34.91
CA GLU A 342 4.60 -18.10 -33.59
C GLU A 342 5.05 -16.63 -33.67
N CYS A 343 5.85 -16.29 -34.70
CA CYS A 343 6.22 -14.90 -34.96
C CYS A 343 4.97 -14.01 -35.16
N ALA A 344 4.02 -14.45 -35.97
CA ALA A 344 2.78 -13.71 -36.19
C ALA A 344 1.89 -13.67 -34.96
N THR A 345 1.95 -14.68 -34.10
CA THR A 345 1.25 -14.70 -32.79
C THR A 345 1.79 -13.63 -31.89
N ILE A 346 3.10 -13.55 -31.68
CA ILE A 346 3.75 -12.51 -30.88
C ILE A 346 3.36 -11.11 -31.39
N ALA A 347 3.49 -10.86 -32.68
CA ALA A 347 3.14 -9.57 -33.27
C ALA A 347 1.64 -9.21 -33.11
N SER A 348 0.77 -10.21 -32.93
CA SER A 348 -0.68 -10.00 -32.76
C SER A 348 -1.04 -9.37 -31.41
N ILE A 349 -0.33 -9.71 -30.38
CA ILE A 349 -0.63 -9.33 -28.98
C ILE A 349 -0.49 -7.82 -28.78
N THR A 350 0.52 -7.20 -29.37
CA THR A 350 0.92 -5.82 -29.13
C THR A 350 -0.15 -4.77 -29.47
N LYS A 351 -1.08 -5.09 -30.36
CA LYS A 351 -2.15 -4.18 -30.78
C LYS A 351 -3.12 -3.80 -29.65
N ASN A 352 -3.48 -4.77 -28.85
CA ASN A 352 -4.32 -4.64 -27.67
C ASN A 352 -4.11 -5.89 -26.80
N PRO A 353 -3.14 -5.85 -25.88
CA PRO A 353 -2.73 -7.03 -25.11
C PRO A 353 -3.89 -7.71 -24.36
N THR A 354 -4.87 -6.97 -23.87
CA THR A 354 -6.05 -7.55 -23.21
C THR A 354 -6.95 -8.31 -24.20
N ASN A 355 -7.23 -7.72 -25.37
CA ASN A 355 -8.17 -8.31 -26.35
C ASN A 355 -7.54 -9.46 -27.16
N TYR A 356 -6.21 -9.50 -27.25
CA TYR A 356 -5.43 -10.51 -27.96
C TYR A 356 -4.55 -11.33 -27.01
N ASN A 357 -4.96 -11.46 -25.76
CA ASN A 357 -4.29 -12.30 -24.78
C ASN A 357 -4.41 -13.77 -25.21
N PRO A 358 -3.29 -14.51 -25.35
CA PRO A 358 -3.28 -15.87 -25.83
C PRO A 358 -4.01 -16.86 -24.93
N TYR A 359 -4.06 -16.59 -23.63
CA TYR A 359 -4.69 -17.45 -22.64
C TYR A 359 -6.19 -17.18 -22.48
N THR A 360 -6.60 -15.90 -22.48
CA THR A 360 -8.00 -15.51 -22.19
C THR A 360 -8.84 -15.27 -23.45
N ASN A 361 -8.21 -14.91 -24.59
CA ASN A 361 -8.90 -14.57 -25.84
C ASN A 361 -8.26 -15.23 -27.08
N PRO A 362 -8.06 -16.57 -27.10
CA PRO A 362 -7.33 -17.28 -28.17
C PRO A 362 -7.96 -17.11 -29.55
N GLU A 363 -9.28 -17.06 -29.65
CA GLU A 363 -9.96 -16.90 -30.97
C GLU A 363 -9.67 -15.53 -31.61
N ASN A 364 -9.71 -14.47 -30.82
CA ASN A 364 -9.38 -13.12 -31.29
C ASN A 364 -7.92 -13.07 -31.74
N LEU A 365 -7.02 -13.69 -30.98
CA LEU A 365 -5.61 -13.79 -31.30
C LEU A 365 -5.37 -14.55 -32.60
N ILE A 366 -5.96 -15.72 -32.79
CA ILE A 366 -5.83 -16.54 -34.02
C ILE A 366 -6.31 -15.75 -35.25
N ASN A 367 -7.44 -15.07 -35.15
CA ASN A 367 -7.95 -14.22 -36.22
C ASN A 367 -6.95 -13.10 -36.59
N ARG A 368 -6.35 -12.46 -35.57
CA ARG A 368 -5.36 -11.41 -35.79
C ARG A 368 -4.05 -11.98 -36.35
N ARG A 369 -3.58 -13.11 -35.83
CA ARG A 369 -2.42 -13.84 -36.34
C ARG A 369 -2.55 -14.13 -37.84
N ASN A 370 -3.68 -14.70 -38.23
CA ASN A 370 -3.94 -15.03 -39.63
C ASN A 370 -4.03 -13.78 -40.51
N PHE A 371 -4.56 -12.68 -39.99
CA PHE A 371 -4.57 -11.39 -40.69
C PHE A 371 -3.14 -10.81 -40.86
N ILE A 372 -2.24 -10.96 -39.87
CA ILE A 372 -0.84 -10.55 -40.01
C ILE A 372 -0.15 -11.35 -41.12
N MET A 373 -0.25 -12.67 -41.10
CA MET A 373 0.34 -13.52 -42.13
C MET A 373 -0.25 -13.27 -43.50
N TYR A 374 -1.55 -12.95 -43.58
CA TYR A 374 -2.20 -12.52 -44.85
C TYR A 374 -1.56 -11.22 -45.38
N ASN A 375 -1.29 -10.25 -44.52
CA ASN A 375 -0.61 -9.00 -44.91
C ASN A 375 0.82 -9.25 -45.38
N MET A 376 1.58 -10.15 -44.72
CA MET A 376 2.92 -10.55 -45.13
C MET A 376 2.89 -11.19 -46.53
N TRP A 377 1.93 -12.07 -46.79
CA TRP A 377 1.73 -12.65 -48.15
C TRP A 377 1.36 -11.58 -49.17
N GLN A 378 0.38 -10.72 -48.90
CA GLN A 378 -0.04 -9.66 -49.85
C GLN A 378 1.09 -8.67 -50.17
N GLN A 379 2.05 -8.50 -49.28
CA GLN A 379 3.22 -7.66 -49.49
C GLN A 379 4.43 -8.41 -50.06
N GLY A 380 4.27 -9.71 -50.33
CA GLY A 380 5.27 -10.54 -51.02
C GLY A 380 6.43 -10.97 -50.11
N VAL A 381 6.28 -10.90 -48.80
CA VAL A 381 7.29 -11.31 -47.82
C VAL A 381 7.32 -12.83 -47.64
N ILE A 382 6.14 -13.46 -47.68
CA ILE A 382 6.00 -14.92 -47.63
C ILE A 382 5.22 -15.42 -48.85
N SER A 383 5.37 -16.71 -49.17
CA SER A 383 4.61 -17.33 -50.23
C SER A 383 3.15 -17.61 -49.82
N GLU A 384 2.26 -17.85 -50.82
CA GLU A 384 0.88 -18.27 -50.53
C GLU A 384 0.85 -19.63 -49.79
N GLU A 385 1.76 -20.51 -50.16
CA GLU A 385 1.90 -21.83 -49.56
C GLU A 385 2.30 -21.70 -48.04
N ASP A 386 3.30 -20.88 -47.72
CA ASP A 386 3.72 -20.62 -46.33
C ASP A 386 2.58 -20.03 -45.52
N TYR A 387 1.86 -19.03 -46.06
CA TYR A 387 0.69 -18.44 -45.43
C TYR A 387 -0.37 -19.50 -45.10
N ARG A 388 -0.76 -20.35 -46.08
CA ARG A 388 -1.79 -21.37 -45.87
C ARG A 388 -1.36 -22.42 -44.83
N ASN A 389 -0.10 -22.87 -44.89
CA ASN A 389 0.45 -23.85 -43.99
C ASN A 389 0.53 -23.31 -42.57
N ALA A 390 1.00 -22.06 -42.37
CA ALA A 390 1.12 -21.45 -41.07
C ALA A 390 -0.26 -21.08 -40.46
N ALA A 391 -1.20 -20.61 -41.29
CA ALA A 391 -2.55 -20.28 -40.84
C ALA A 391 -3.36 -21.51 -40.37
N ALA A 392 -3.03 -22.69 -40.84
CA ALA A 392 -3.66 -23.95 -40.47
C ALA A 392 -3.12 -24.51 -39.14
N GLN A 393 -2.00 -23.97 -38.62
CA GLN A 393 -1.42 -24.43 -37.33
C GLN A 393 -2.31 -24.05 -36.15
N PRO A 394 -2.57 -24.99 -35.22
CA PRO A 394 -3.25 -24.68 -33.97
C PRO A 394 -2.40 -23.72 -33.14
N LEU A 395 -3.04 -22.99 -32.26
CA LEU A 395 -2.33 -22.21 -31.22
C LEU A 395 -1.88 -23.19 -30.13
N THR A 396 -0.58 -23.42 -30.06
CA THR A 396 0.03 -24.27 -29.03
C THR A 396 0.96 -23.37 -28.20
N LEU A 397 0.56 -23.08 -26.99
CA LEU A 397 1.38 -22.32 -26.05
C LEU A 397 2.24 -23.28 -25.24
N ALA A 398 3.31 -22.77 -24.63
CA ALA A 398 4.01 -23.47 -23.57
C ALA A 398 3.01 -23.87 -22.46
N GLU A 399 3.18 -25.06 -21.91
CA GLU A 399 2.40 -25.44 -20.73
C GLU A 399 2.65 -24.38 -19.66
N ASP A 400 1.56 -23.93 -19.05
CA ASP A 400 1.65 -23.00 -17.92
C ASP A 400 2.31 -23.75 -16.74
N ASP A 401 3.63 -23.75 -16.73
CA ASP A 401 4.44 -24.37 -15.69
C ASP A 401 4.40 -23.44 -14.46
N SER A 402 3.19 -23.29 -13.91
CA SER A 402 2.95 -22.48 -12.70
C SER A 402 3.84 -22.92 -11.54
N ASP A 403 4.29 -24.19 -11.56
CA ASP A 403 5.20 -24.75 -10.57
C ASP A 403 6.67 -24.31 -10.77
N LYS A 404 7.07 -23.91 -12.00
CA LYS A 404 8.40 -23.33 -12.24
C LYS A 404 8.43 -21.80 -12.11
N LYS A 405 7.27 -21.13 -12.17
CA LYS A 405 7.16 -19.67 -11.93
C LYS A 405 7.35 -19.29 -10.46
N ASN A 406 7.33 -20.24 -9.54
CA ASN A 406 7.46 -20.00 -8.10
C ASN A 406 8.87 -19.67 -7.59
N THR A 407 9.86 -19.47 -8.45
CA THR A 407 11.22 -19.11 -8.01
C THR A 407 11.40 -17.63 -7.65
N SER A 408 10.33 -16.83 -7.60
CA SER A 408 10.42 -15.41 -7.27
C SER A 408 9.31 -14.90 -6.33
N VAL A 409 8.66 -15.77 -5.56
CA VAL A 409 7.76 -15.29 -4.51
C VAL A 409 8.60 -14.64 -3.42
N THR A 410 8.43 -13.33 -3.25
CA THR A 410 9.16 -12.56 -2.24
C THR A 410 8.65 -12.88 -0.83
N SER A 411 9.53 -12.78 0.18
CA SER A 411 9.14 -12.92 1.58
C SER A 411 8.17 -11.81 2.01
N TYR A 412 7.46 -11.99 3.13
CA TYR A 412 6.66 -10.90 3.71
C TYR A 412 7.51 -9.69 4.12
N PHE A 413 8.77 -9.93 4.47
CA PHE A 413 9.71 -8.85 4.74
C PHE A 413 10.00 -8.06 3.47
N THR A 414 10.33 -8.73 2.35
CA THR A 414 10.60 -8.07 1.07
C THR A 414 9.38 -7.29 0.57
N ASP A 415 8.16 -7.81 0.76
CA ASP A 415 6.94 -7.11 0.38
C ASP A 415 6.76 -5.79 1.19
N ALA A 416 7.01 -5.83 2.50
CA ALA A 416 6.95 -4.65 3.36
C ALA A 416 8.04 -3.63 2.99
N LEU A 417 9.28 -4.11 2.78
CA LEU A 417 10.40 -3.30 2.31
C LEU A 417 10.08 -2.59 0.99
N PHE A 418 9.49 -3.33 0.04
CA PHE A 418 9.09 -2.77 -1.24
C PHE A 418 8.12 -1.59 -1.07
N GLN A 419 7.11 -1.74 -0.19
CA GLN A 419 6.14 -0.69 0.10
C GLN A 419 6.81 0.54 0.75
N GLU A 420 7.67 0.35 1.76
CA GLU A 420 8.37 1.45 2.43
C GLU A 420 9.25 2.24 1.45
N VAL A 421 10.05 1.55 0.63
CA VAL A 421 10.92 2.22 -0.36
C VAL A 421 10.09 2.94 -1.43
N VAL A 422 8.95 2.38 -1.87
CA VAL A 422 8.05 3.05 -2.83
C VAL A 422 7.48 4.33 -2.23
N GLU A 423 7.02 4.31 -0.97
CA GLU A 423 6.50 5.49 -0.27
C GLU A 423 7.57 6.58 -0.15
N ASP A 424 8.81 6.21 0.17
CA ASP A 424 9.91 7.16 0.29
C ASP A 424 10.35 7.74 -1.07
N ILE A 425 10.32 6.94 -2.16
CA ILE A 425 10.54 7.45 -3.52
C ILE A 425 9.43 8.44 -3.90
N MET A 426 8.15 8.10 -3.63
CA MET A 426 7.03 9.00 -3.87
C MET A 426 7.19 10.32 -3.11
N ALA A 427 7.59 10.26 -1.85
CA ALA A 427 7.80 11.44 -1.01
C ALA A 427 8.96 12.31 -1.51
N LYS A 428 10.05 11.69 -1.98
CA LYS A 428 11.23 12.39 -2.49
C LYS A 428 10.99 13.02 -3.86
N GLU A 429 10.45 12.27 -4.81
CA GLU A 429 10.33 12.67 -6.22
C GLU A 429 8.99 13.37 -6.52
N GLY A 430 7.98 13.23 -5.67
CA GLY A 430 6.64 13.79 -5.90
C GLY A 430 5.89 13.11 -7.04
N ILE A 431 6.15 11.82 -7.30
CA ILE A 431 5.57 11.02 -8.37
C ILE A 431 4.45 10.11 -7.87
N SER A 432 3.73 9.47 -8.81
CA SER A 432 2.69 8.50 -8.46
C SER A 432 3.29 7.19 -7.94
N GLU A 433 2.49 6.42 -7.20
CA GLU A 433 2.87 5.08 -6.72
C GLU A 433 3.30 4.16 -7.87
N ALA A 434 2.57 4.18 -8.99
CA ALA A 434 2.89 3.36 -10.16
C ALA A 434 4.26 3.72 -10.78
N ASP A 435 4.59 5.03 -10.81
CA ASP A 435 5.89 5.49 -11.32
C ASP A 435 7.03 5.13 -10.34
N ALA A 436 6.79 5.25 -9.03
CA ALA A 436 7.75 4.86 -8.01
C ALA A 436 8.02 3.35 -8.01
N GLN A 437 6.97 2.52 -8.12
CA GLN A 437 7.09 1.07 -8.27
C GLN A 437 7.89 0.71 -9.52
N LYS A 438 7.58 1.33 -10.65
CA LYS A 438 8.32 1.14 -11.90
C LYS A 438 9.80 1.50 -11.71
N MET A 439 10.08 2.66 -11.11
CA MET A 439 11.42 3.12 -10.82
C MET A 439 12.19 2.13 -9.94
N LEU A 440 11.53 1.60 -8.90
CA LEU A 440 12.12 0.61 -8.01
C LEU A 440 12.42 -0.72 -8.72
N TYR A 441 11.54 -1.18 -9.62
CA TYR A 441 11.78 -2.42 -10.37
C TYR A 441 12.87 -2.29 -11.44
N THR A 442 13.04 -1.11 -12.03
CA THR A 442 13.88 -0.92 -13.23
C THR A 442 15.09 -0.03 -13.01
N GLY A 443 15.19 0.58 -11.83
CA GLY A 443 16.18 1.58 -11.48
C GLY A 443 17.56 1.02 -11.20
N GLY A 444 17.72 -0.29 -10.96
CA GLY A 444 18.99 -0.91 -10.61
C GLY A 444 19.52 -0.45 -9.26
N PHE A 445 18.63 -0.19 -8.30
CA PHE A 445 18.99 0.20 -6.95
C PHE A 445 19.59 -0.96 -6.16
N THR A 446 20.50 -0.65 -5.24
CA THR A 446 20.95 -1.56 -4.20
C THR A 446 20.37 -1.11 -2.87
N ILE A 447 19.52 -1.94 -2.27
CA ILE A 447 18.80 -1.64 -1.02
C ILE A 447 19.48 -2.39 0.12
N GLU A 448 20.04 -1.67 1.08
CA GLU A 448 20.63 -2.24 2.29
C GLU A 448 19.52 -2.46 3.33
N ALA A 449 18.99 -3.68 3.38
CA ALA A 449 17.88 -4.07 4.24
C ALA A 449 18.34 -4.42 5.67
N THR A 450 17.42 -4.24 6.62
CA THR A 450 17.64 -4.58 8.04
C THR A 450 17.40 -6.06 8.36
N VAL A 451 16.93 -6.85 7.40
CA VAL A 451 16.56 -8.25 7.60
C VAL A 451 17.71 -9.09 8.17
N ASN A 452 17.39 -9.85 9.22
CA ASN A 452 18.24 -10.95 9.68
C ASN A 452 17.78 -12.23 8.96
N THR A 453 18.55 -12.69 7.99
CA THR A 453 18.17 -13.79 7.09
C THR A 453 17.91 -15.09 7.83
N LYS A 454 18.67 -15.39 8.89
CA LYS A 454 18.52 -16.56 9.75
C LYS A 454 17.21 -16.49 10.57
N LEU A 455 16.95 -15.34 11.18
CA LEU A 455 15.73 -15.13 11.96
C LEU A 455 14.46 -15.14 11.08
N GLN A 456 14.54 -14.53 9.88
CA GLN A 456 13.44 -14.56 8.90
C GLN A 456 13.11 -16.00 8.50
N SER A 457 14.12 -16.79 8.16
CA SER A 457 13.94 -18.20 7.79
C SER A 457 13.38 -19.04 8.95
N GLN A 458 13.83 -18.80 10.20
CA GLN A 458 13.29 -19.46 11.38
C GLN A 458 11.81 -19.11 11.62
N MET A 459 11.46 -17.83 11.44
CA MET A 459 10.09 -17.35 11.57
C MET A 459 9.18 -17.96 10.49
N GLU A 460 9.60 -17.95 9.22
CA GLU A 460 8.85 -18.55 8.11
C GLU A 460 8.61 -20.05 8.35
N ASN A 461 9.62 -20.80 8.75
CA ASN A 461 9.50 -22.23 9.07
C ASN A 461 8.50 -22.49 10.20
N LEU A 462 8.47 -21.63 11.23
CA LEU A 462 7.48 -21.72 12.31
C LEU A 462 6.07 -21.43 11.79
N MET A 463 5.94 -20.42 10.92
CA MET A 463 4.66 -19.97 10.37
C MET A 463 4.11 -20.86 9.26
N LEU A 464 4.90 -21.78 8.70
CA LEU A 464 4.37 -22.90 7.90
C LEU A 464 3.31 -23.68 8.70
N ASN A 465 3.42 -23.67 10.03
CA ASN A 465 2.46 -24.26 10.96
C ASN A 465 2.07 -25.71 10.59
N THR A 466 3.05 -26.48 10.15
CA THR A 466 2.85 -27.87 9.70
C THR A 466 2.05 -28.67 10.73
N ASN A 467 0.95 -29.29 10.30
CA ASN A 467 0.02 -30.04 11.17
C ASN A 467 -0.59 -29.22 12.32
N ASP A 468 -0.78 -27.92 12.11
CA ASP A 468 -1.32 -26.99 13.11
C ASP A 468 -0.56 -27.00 14.45
N ALA A 469 0.77 -27.15 14.37
CA ALA A 469 1.65 -27.37 15.51
C ALA A 469 1.60 -26.25 16.56
N TYR A 470 1.46 -25.00 16.09
CA TYR A 470 1.40 -23.81 16.95
C TYR A 470 0.02 -23.15 16.93
N PHE A 471 -0.61 -23.02 15.76
CA PHE A 471 -1.87 -22.31 15.56
C PHE A 471 -2.95 -23.28 15.07
N PRO A 472 -3.85 -23.73 15.94
CA PRO A 472 -4.95 -24.60 15.54
C PRO A 472 -5.82 -23.97 14.45
N ALA A 473 -6.16 -24.74 13.40
CA ALA A 473 -7.02 -24.27 12.34
C ALA A 473 -8.49 -24.24 12.80
N GLY A 474 -9.04 -23.04 12.94
CA GLY A 474 -10.48 -22.84 13.06
C GLY A 474 -11.04 -22.51 11.68
N TRP A 475 -12.09 -23.21 11.25
CA TRP A 475 -12.74 -22.97 9.97
C TRP A 475 -14.19 -22.50 10.16
N HIS A 476 -14.59 -21.47 9.42
CA HIS A 476 -15.99 -21.06 9.33
C HIS A 476 -16.34 -20.61 7.90
N GLU A 477 -17.63 -20.64 7.60
CA GLU A 477 -18.16 -20.11 6.35
C GLU A 477 -18.38 -18.61 6.46
N GLU A 478 -17.89 -17.86 5.48
CA GLU A 478 -18.10 -16.42 5.34
C GLU A 478 -18.93 -16.14 4.09
N GLU A 479 -19.92 -15.25 4.21
CA GLU A 479 -20.76 -14.80 3.11
C GLU A 479 -20.12 -13.59 2.45
N VAL A 480 -19.88 -13.65 1.13
CA VAL A 480 -19.20 -12.61 0.34
C VAL A 480 -19.98 -12.33 -0.96
N THR A 481 -19.79 -11.15 -1.54
CA THR A 481 -20.45 -10.77 -2.81
C THR A 481 -19.69 -11.23 -4.05
N SER A 482 -18.43 -11.63 -3.89
CA SER A 482 -17.60 -12.21 -4.96
C SER A 482 -16.64 -13.23 -4.39
N ILE A 483 -16.25 -14.21 -5.20
CA ILE A 483 -15.22 -15.20 -4.91
C ILE A 483 -13.98 -14.83 -5.72
N SER A 484 -12.81 -14.85 -5.09
CA SER A 484 -11.52 -14.74 -5.75
C SER A 484 -10.94 -16.13 -6.04
N ASP A 485 -9.90 -16.20 -6.88
CA ASP A 485 -9.22 -17.46 -7.21
C ASP A 485 -8.54 -18.12 -5.99
N ASP A 486 -8.28 -17.33 -4.94
CA ASP A 486 -7.65 -17.81 -3.69
C ASP A 486 -8.67 -18.30 -2.65
N ASP A 487 -9.96 -18.11 -2.89
CA ASP A 487 -11.00 -18.47 -1.95
C ASP A 487 -11.36 -19.97 -2.05
N VAL A 488 -11.43 -20.62 -0.92
CA VAL A 488 -11.97 -21.99 -0.82
C VAL A 488 -13.49 -21.90 -0.80
N GLN A 489 -14.11 -21.96 -1.99
CA GLN A 489 -15.55 -21.85 -2.14
C GLN A 489 -16.29 -23.01 -1.45
N VAL A 490 -17.37 -22.70 -0.73
CA VAL A 490 -18.25 -23.72 -0.14
C VAL A 490 -19.17 -24.28 -1.21
N MET A 491 -19.21 -25.60 -1.33
CA MET A 491 -20.04 -26.33 -2.26
C MET A 491 -21.22 -27.01 -1.56
N ASN A 492 -22.35 -27.12 -2.24
CA ASN A 492 -23.46 -27.97 -1.84
C ASN A 492 -23.12 -29.45 -2.05
N GLU A 493 -23.93 -30.37 -1.50
CA GLU A 493 -23.76 -31.82 -1.64
C GLU A 493 -23.80 -32.29 -3.11
N ASP A 494 -24.44 -31.54 -4.00
CA ASP A 494 -24.53 -31.84 -5.44
C ASP A 494 -23.35 -31.27 -6.26
N GLY A 495 -22.36 -30.67 -5.60
CA GLY A 495 -21.17 -30.08 -6.25
C GLY A 495 -21.40 -28.69 -6.85
N THR A 496 -22.55 -28.06 -6.61
CA THR A 496 -22.77 -26.66 -7.03
C THR A 496 -22.27 -25.69 -5.96
N PRO A 497 -21.85 -24.46 -6.33
CA PRO A 497 -21.50 -23.42 -5.38
C PRO A 497 -22.66 -23.09 -4.41
N LYS A 498 -22.37 -23.03 -3.12
CA LYS A 498 -23.35 -22.55 -2.13
C LYS A 498 -23.55 -21.04 -2.32
N THR A 499 -24.81 -20.65 -2.60
CA THR A 499 -25.17 -19.26 -2.86
C THR A 499 -26.47 -18.88 -2.15
N ARG A 500 -26.64 -17.58 -1.91
CA ARG A 500 -27.90 -16.96 -1.44
C ARG A 500 -28.21 -15.75 -2.30
N VAL A 501 -29.43 -15.62 -2.75
CA VAL A 501 -29.92 -14.44 -3.47
C VAL A 501 -30.72 -13.57 -2.50
N ALA A 502 -30.35 -12.32 -2.35
CA ALA A 502 -31.07 -11.34 -1.54
C ALA A 502 -32.31 -10.80 -2.27
N GLU A 503 -33.20 -10.10 -1.54
CA GLU A 503 -34.44 -9.53 -2.09
C GLU A 503 -34.21 -8.49 -3.21
N ASP A 504 -33.04 -7.81 -3.18
CA ASP A 504 -32.58 -6.85 -4.18
C ASP A 504 -31.94 -7.51 -5.43
N GLY A 505 -31.82 -8.85 -5.45
CA GLY A 505 -31.22 -9.62 -6.52
C GLY A 505 -29.71 -9.82 -6.38
N THR A 506 -29.07 -9.33 -5.31
CA THR A 506 -27.64 -9.54 -5.05
C THR A 506 -27.37 -11.01 -4.75
N VAL A 507 -26.42 -11.60 -5.46
CA VAL A 507 -25.98 -12.99 -5.23
C VAL A 507 -24.82 -12.97 -4.25
N TYR A 508 -24.98 -13.72 -3.17
CA TYR A 508 -23.93 -13.96 -2.19
C TYR A 508 -23.39 -15.37 -2.36
N TYR A 509 -22.08 -15.51 -2.22
CA TYR A 509 -21.33 -16.75 -2.24
C TYR A 509 -20.83 -17.07 -0.84
N TYR A 510 -20.49 -18.32 -0.57
CA TYR A 510 -19.90 -18.75 0.71
C TYR A 510 -18.48 -19.25 0.46
N ARG A 511 -17.53 -18.77 1.25
CA ARG A 511 -16.16 -19.28 1.27
C ARG A 511 -15.79 -19.79 2.65
N ASN A 512 -14.92 -20.80 2.68
CA ASN A 512 -14.32 -21.28 3.93
C ASN A 512 -13.11 -20.42 4.27
N VAL A 513 -13.15 -19.81 5.43
CA VAL A 513 -12.01 -19.03 5.96
C VAL A 513 -11.45 -19.72 7.20
N ARG A 514 -10.11 -19.65 7.35
CA ARG A 514 -9.40 -20.21 8.51
C ARG A 514 -8.75 -19.11 9.32
N THR A 515 -8.45 -19.44 10.59
CA THR A 515 -7.62 -18.56 11.43
C THR A 515 -6.27 -18.30 10.79
N GLN A 516 -5.79 -17.06 10.91
CA GLN A 516 -4.51 -16.57 10.45
C GLN A 516 -3.66 -16.07 11.61
N ALA A 517 -2.36 -15.98 11.41
CA ALA A 517 -1.46 -15.37 12.37
C ALA A 517 -0.45 -14.47 11.68
N ALA A 518 0.12 -13.54 12.44
CA ALA A 518 1.20 -12.69 12.01
C ALA A 518 2.25 -12.57 13.11
N MET A 519 3.50 -12.43 12.71
CA MET A 519 4.64 -12.27 13.62
C MET A 519 5.62 -11.27 13.04
N VAL A 520 6.18 -10.41 13.91
CA VAL A 520 7.22 -9.45 13.54
C VAL A 520 8.21 -9.32 14.69
N THR A 521 9.48 -9.22 14.32
CA THR A 521 10.60 -9.06 15.28
C THR A 521 11.43 -7.85 14.91
N LEU A 522 11.71 -7.00 15.90
CA LEU A 522 12.61 -5.86 15.81
C LEU A 522 13.76 -6.02 16.82
N ASP A 523 14.87 -5.33 16.59
CA ASP A 523 15.82 -5.01 17.65
C ASP A 523 15.46 -3.70 18.38
N TYR A 524 16.34 -3.21 19.25
CA TYR A 524 16.10 -1.98 19.99
C TYR A 524 16.63 -0.72 19.32
N ASP A 525 17.24 -0.88 18.14
CA ASP A 525 17.66 0.22 17.26
C ASP A 525 16.56 0.54 16.21
N GLY A 526 15.41 -0.16 16.29
CA GLY A 526 14.27 0.01 15.38
C GLY A 526 14.37 -0.80 14.08
N ASN A 527 15.46 -1.58 13.89
CA ASN A 527 15.57 -2.44 12.72
C ASN A 527 14.50 -3.54 12.76
N VAL A 528 13.69 -3.62 11.73
CA VAL A 528 12.78 -4.74 11.53
C VAL A 528 13.58 -5.91 10.99
N LEU A 529 13.72 -6.97 11.79
CA LEU A 529 14.62 -8.09 11.49
C LEU A 529 13.93 -9.26 10.78
N ALA A 530 12.63 -9.46 11.03
CA ALA A 530 11.86 -10.54 10.44
C ALA A 530 10.37 -10.23 10.44
N ILE A 531 9.67 -10.63 9.37
CA ILE A 531 8.21 -10.49 9.21
C ILE A 531 7.61 -11.77 8.63
N ALA A 532 6.52 -12.23 9.24
CA ALA A 532 5.62 -13.21 8.63
C ALA A 532 4.16 -12.73 8.77
N GLY A 533 3.52 -12.45 7.65
CA GLY A 533 2.19 -11.83 7.58
C GLY A 533 1.03 -12.82 7.41
N GLY A 534 1.29 -14.13 7.49
CA GLY A 534 0.26 -15.17 7.34
C GLY A 534 0.74 -16.56 7.73
N LEU A 535 -0.19 -17.50 7.85
CA LEU A 535 0.09 -18.93 8.09
C LEU A 535 0.16 -19.71 6.78
N GLY A 536 1.05 -20.69 6.72
CA GLY A 536 1.29 -21.55 5.58
C GLY A 536 2.34 -20.98 4.62
N GLU A 537 2.54 -21.68 3.51
CA GLU A 537 3.46 -21.25 2.46
C GLU A 537 2.94 -20.00 1.77
N LYS A 538 3.81 -19.02 1.57
CA LYS A 538 3.49 -17.82 0.81
C LYS A 538 3.60 -18.12 -0.68
N THR A 539 2.50 -17.99 -1.41
CA THR A 539 2.39 -18.38 -2.82
C THR A 539 2.41 -17.21 -3.80
N LYS A 540 2.25 -15.98 -3.31
CA LYS A 540 2.20 -14.77 -4.15
C LYS A 540 3.01 -13.64 -3.50
N SER A 541 3.76 -12.89 -4.32
CA SER A 541 4.37 -11.63 -3.90
C SER A 541 3.30 -10.56 -3.67
N LEU A 542 3.60 -9.58 -2.80
CA LEU A 542 2.71 -8.47 -2.44
C LEU A 542 1.32 -8.93 -1.96
N SER A 543 1.26 -10.11 -1.34
CA SER A 543 0.04 -10.63 -0.72
C SER A 543 -0.22 -9.94 0.62
N LEU A 544 -1.45 -10.09 1.16
CA LEU A 544 -1.86 -9.45 2.42
C LEU A 544 -0.88 -9.74 3.56
N ASN A 545 -0.17 -8.70 3.98
CA ASN A 545 0.81 -8.76 5.07
C ASN A 545 0.18 -8.27 6.38
N ARG A 546 -0.34 -9.21 7.18
CA ARG A 546 -1.05 -8.90 8.43
C ARG A 546 -0.15 -8.31 9.51
N ALA A 547 1.16 -8.51 9.42
CA ALA A 547 2.11 -7.94 10.36
C ALA A 547 2.34 -6.44 10.13
N TYR A 548 2.24 -5.99 8.88
CA TYR A 548 2.59 -4.64 8.43
C TYR A 548 1.36 -3.76 8.18
N SER A 549 0.31 -4.28 7.54
CA SER A 549 -0.77 -3.46 6.97
C SER A 549 -2.16 -3.68 7.59
N VAL A 550 -2.32 -4.60 8.58
CA VAL A 550 -3.65 -4.91 9.15
C VAL A 550 -3.74 -4.47 10.60
N GLU A 551 -4.63 -3.51 10.88
CA GLU A 551 -4.90 -3.02 12.22
C GLU A 551 -5.85 -3.97 12.98
N ARG A 552 -5.53 -4.27 14.23
CA ARG A 552 -6.31 -5.13 15.12
C ARG A 552 -6.39 -4.56 16.53
N GLN A 553 -7.51 -4.80 17.20
CA GLN A 553 -7.69 -4.43 18.61
C GLN A 553 -6.65 -5.13 19.48
N THR A 554 -5.89 -4.36 20.24
CA THR A 554 -4.75 -4.86 21.02
C THR A 554 -5.15 -5.68 22.25
N GLY A 555 -6.38 -5.51 22.71
CA GLY A 555 -6.79 -6.05 24.01
C GLY A 555 -5.82 -5.61 25.11
N SER A 556 -5.52 -6.52 26.02
CA SER A 556 -4.69 -6.23 27.19
C SER A 556 -3.20 -5.95 26.93
N THR A 557 -2.70 -6.04 25.68
CA THR A 557 -1.31 -5.68 25.39
C THR A 557 -1.07 -4.16 25.45
N ILE A 558 -2.12 -3.34 25.36
CA ILE A 558 -2.02 -1.88 25.49
C ILE A 558 -1.71 -1.44 26.93
N LYS A 559 -2.07 -2.24 27.94
CA LYS A 559 -1.98 -1.84 29.36
C LYS A 559 -0.59 -1.38 29.77
N PRO A 560 0.50 -2.12 29.47
CA PRO A 560 1.85 -1.69 29.88
C PRO A 560 2.28 -0.39 29.27
N ILE A 561 2.10 -0.22 27.94
CA ILE A 561 2.60 0.93 27.18
C ILE A 561 1.79 2.21 27.44
N GLY A 562 0.55 2.10 27.91
CA GLY A 562 -0.29 3.25 28.23
C GLY A 562 -0.36 3.51 29.73
N ALA A 563 -1.23 2.79 30.41
CA ALA A 563 -1.58 3.12 31.80
C ALA A 563 -0.43 2.88 32.78
N TYR A 564 0.22 1.69 32.74
CA TYR A 564 1.22 1.35 33.72
C TYR A 564 2.52 2.12 33.55
N ALA A 565 3.02 2.27 32.32
CA ALA A 565 4.24 3.03 32.06
C ALA A 565 4.12 4.47 32.55
N LEU A 566 3.05 5.15 32.13
CA LEU A 566 2.81 6.54 32.55
C LEU A 566 2.47 6.66 34.05
N GLY A 567 1.79 5.66 34.63
CA GLY A 567 1.52 5.64 36.07
C GLY A 567 2.80 5.60 36.90
N VAL A 568 3.80 4.82 36.46
CA VAL A 568 5.14 4.75 37.09
C VAL A 568 5.95 5.99 36.76
N GLU A 569 5.93 6.48 35.52
CA GLU A 569 6.67 7.66 35.06
C GLU A 569 6.27 8.92 35.84
N TYR A 570 4.99 9.07 36.11
CA TYR A 570 4.47 10.24 36.85
C TYR A 570 4.49 10.08 38.37
N GLY A 571 5.02 8.95 38.88
CA GLY A 571 5.03 8.67 40.32
C GLY A 571 3.62 8.50 40.93
N LEU A 572 2.62 8.15 40.15
CA LEU A 572 1.25 7.92 40.61
C LEU A 572 1.07 6.54 41.22
N VAL A 573 1.87 5.59 40.78
CA VAL A 573 1.90 4.22 41.27
C VAL A 573 3.33 3.68 41.20
N ASN A 574 3.67 2.78 42.12
CA ASN A 574 4.94 2.09 42.14
C ASN A 574 4.73 0.57 42.24
N TRP A 575 5.81 -0.20 42.31
CA TRP A 575 5.81 -1.67 42.32
C TRP A 575 4.77 -2.30 43.23
N SER A 576 4.65 -1.80 44.46
CA SER A 576 3.82 -2.40 45.53
C SER A 576 2.57 -1.59 45.88
N THR A 577 2.24 -0.54 45.08
CA THR A 577 1.02 0.25 45.30
C THR A 577 -0.20 -0.68 45.34
N MET A 578 -0.92 -0.65 46.47
CA MET A 578 -2.11 -1.48 46.69
C MET A 578 -3.32 -0.83 46.06
N LEU A 579 -3.96 -1.54 45.11
CA LEU A 579 -5.15 -1.11 44.38
C LEU A 579 -6.29 -2.09 44.60
N ASN A 580 -7.48 -1.60 44.84
CA ASN A 580 -8.64 -2.42 45.10
C ASN A 580 -9.15 -3.12 43.83
N ASN A 581 -9.26 -4.44 43.89
CA ASN A 581 -9.76 -5.29 42.81
C ASN A 581 -11.29 -5.32 42.78
N SER A 582 -11.89 -4.15 42.48
CA SER A 582 -13.34 -3.97 42.33
C SER A 582 -13.61 -3.12 41.11
N PRO A 583 -14.81 -3.18 40.52
CA PRO A 583 -15.20 -2.31 39.43
C PRO A 583 -15.11 -0.84 39.86
N LEU A 584 -14.94 0.06 38.89
CA LEU A 584 -15.11 1.47 39.10
C LEU A 584 -16.61 1.78 39.18
N TYR A 585 -17.11 1.91 40.38
CA TYR A 585 -18.46 2.45 40.61
C TYR A 585 -18.42 3.97 40.58
N GLN A 586 -19.30 4.55 39.74
CA GLN A 586 -19.73 5.95 39.87
C GLN A 586 -18.68 7.05 39.77
N LYS A 587 -17.99 7.15 38.70
CA LYS A 587 -17.81 8.50 38.15
C LYS A 587 -18.91 8.68 37.09
N GLN A 588 -19.66 9.78 37.15
CA GLN A 588 -20.80 10.08 36.28
C GLN A 588 -20.47 9.98 34.79
N ASP A 589 -19.19 10.10 34.43
CA ASP A 589 -18.68 10.10 33.08
C ASP A 589 -18.25 8.71 32.54
N MET A 590 -18.35 7.66 33.36
CA MET A 590 -17.81 6.34 33.03
C MET A 590 -18.77 5.17 33.32
N VAL A 591 -20.02 5.43 33.60
CA VAL A 591 -21.02 4.38 33.85
C VAL A 591 -21.46 3.83 32.52
N ILE A 592 -21.10 2.58 32.25
CA ILE A 592 -21.52 1.90 31.03
C ILE A 592 -22.99 1.54 31.14
N ARG A 593 -23.78 2.09 30.22
CA ARG A 593 -25.18 1.75 30.05
C ARG A 593 -25.33 0.29 29.63
N ASP A 594 -26.26 -0.44 30.25
CA ASP A 594 -26.63 -1.78 29.81
C ASP A 594 -27.67 -1.63 28.67
N GLU A 595 -27.19 -1.61 27.45
CA GLU A 595 -28.04 -1.39 26.27
C GLU A 595 -29.05 -2.53 26.06
N ASP A 596 -28.70 -3.76 26.39
CA ASP A 596 -29.60 -4.89 26.25
C ASP A 596 -30.74 -4.82 27.25
N TYR A 597 -30.43 -4.46 28.48
CA TYR A 597 -31.46 -4.18 29.50
C TYR A 597 -32.34 -2.99 29.08
N CYS A 598 -31.73 -1.91 28.62
CA CYS A 598 -32.45 -0.71 28.17
C CYS A 598 -33.42 -1.03 27.00
N ARG A 599 -32.91 -1.79 25.99
CA ARG A 599 -33.72 -2.19 24.85
C ARG A 599 -34.87 -3.10 25.23
N LYS A 600 -34.61 -4.10 26.07
CA LYS A 600 -35.60 -5.07 26.53
C LYS A 600 -36.71 -4.45 27.39
N ASN A 601 -36.40 -3.36 28.11
CA ASN A 601 -37.34 -2.67 28.99
C ASN A 601 -37.85 -1.34 28.43
N GLY A 602 -37.63 -1.05 27.14
CA GLY A 602 -38.14 0.15 26.48
C GLY A 602 -37.50 1.45 26.96
N LEU A 603 -36.27 1.39 27.48
CA LEU A 603 -35.56 2.53 28.08
C LEU A 603 -34.61 3.21 27.10
N MET A 604 -34.58 2.76 25.84
CA MET A 604 -33.77 3.37 24.82
C MET A 604 -34.20 4.81 24.54
N GLY A 605 -33.20 5.71 24.43
CA GLY A 605 -33.46 7.14 24.17
C GLY A 605 -33.66 7.98 25.42
N LEU A 606 -33.74 7.38 26.62
CA LEU A 606 -33.73 8.13 27.86
C LEU A 606 -32.35 8.72 28.12
N SER A 607 -32.30 9.94 28.69
CA SER A 607 -31.06 10.57 29.15
C SER A 607 -30.50 9.84 30.38
N ASP A 608 -29.22 9.98 30.62
CA ASP A 608 -28.57 9.36 31.78
C ASP A 608 -29.24 9.76 33.12
N LYS A 609 -29.65 11.01 33.22
CA LYS A 609 -30.40 11.47 34.39
C LYS A 609 -31.72 10.71 34.58
N GLN A 610 -32.43 10.37 33.53
CA GLN A 610 -33.68 9.59 33.59
C GLN A 610 -33.40 8.12 33.91
N LEU A 611 -32.29 7.58 33.37
CA LEU A 611 -31.88 6.19 33.60
C LEU A 611 -31.41 5.94 35.05
N HIS A 612 -31.00 6.96 35.79
CA HIS A 612 -30.65 6.80 37.21
C HIS A 612 -31.80 6.27 38.07
N ALA A 613 -33.06 6.43 37.64
CA ALA A 613 -34.21 5.82 38.29
C ALA A 613 -34.28 4.29 38.08
N TYR A 614 -33.50 3.73 37.19
CA TYR A 614 -33.45 2.30 36.84
C TYR A 614 -32.09 1.71 37.16
N PRO A 615 -31.82 1.23 38.38
CA PRO A 615 -30.52 0.72 38.75
C PRO A 615 -29.94 -0.34 37.81
N ASN A 616 -30.81 -1.19 37.25
CA ASN A 616 -30.40 -2.24 36.34
C ASN A 616 -30.08 -1.74 34.90
N ALA A 617 -30.32 -0.47 34.58
CA ALA A 617 -29.91 0.15 33.31
C ALA A 617 -28.41 0.40 33.25
N TRP A 618 -27.72 0.20 34.33
CA TRP A 618 -26.27 0.38 34.48
C TRP A 618 -25.60 -0.92 34.88
N ARG A 619 -24.41 -1.15 34.33
CA ARG A 619 -23.59 -2.30 34.67
C ARG A 619 -22.26 -1.90 35.30
N SER A 620 -21.77 -2.75 36.19
CA SER A 620 -20.43 -2.60 36.72
C SER A 620 -19.40 -2.73 35.60
N TRP A 621 -18.35 -1.88 35.65
CA TRP A 621 -17.26 -1.88 34.70
C TRP A 621 -15.93 -1.56 35.40
N PRO A 622 -14.80 -2.15 34.97
CA PRO A 622 -14.71 -3.21 33.97
C PRO A 622 -14.96 -4.60 34.56
N ARG A 623 -15.15 -5.60 33.70
CA ARG A 623 -15.04 -7.03 34.07
C ARG A 623 -13.61 -7.51 33.88
N ASN A 624 -13.12 -8.36 34.77
CA ASN A 624 -11.91 -9.12 34.54
C ASN A 624 -12.15 -10.27 33.56
N TYR A 625 -11.09 -10.83 32.97
CA TYR A 625 -11.20 -12.04 32.16
C TYR A 625 -11.91 -13.15 32.94
N GLY A 626 -12.80 -13.89 32.27
CA GLY A 626 -13.69 -14.85 32.90
C GLY A 626 -14.98 -14.28 33.50
N GLY A 627 -15.25 -12.98 33.29
CA GLY A 627 -16.54 -12.35 33.53
C GLY A 627 -16.81 -11.88 34.95
N ASN A 628 -15.85 -12.03 35.88
CA ASN A 628 -15.99 -11.54 37.26
C ASN A 628 -15.65 -10.04 37.39
N TYR A 629 -16.20 -9.42 38.43
CA TYR A 629 -15.98 -8.00 38.72
C TYR A 629 -14.90 -7.78 39.81
N GLY A 630 -14.06 -8.77 40.08
CA GLY A 630 -13.10 -8.75 41.18
C GLY A 630 -13.70 -9.24 42.50
N ASP A 631 -12.88 -9.25 43.54
CA ASP A 631 -13.17 -9.81 44.86
C ASP A 631 -13.09 -8.77 45.98
N ASN A 632 -12.96 -7.48 45.65
CA ASN A 632 -12.75 -6.36 46.54
C ASN A 632 -11.47 -6.47 47.41
N SER A 633 -10.55 -7.35 47.07
CA SER A 633 -9.25 -7.42 47.73
C SER A 633 -8.33 -6.31 47.23
N ASP A 634 -7.39 -5.90 48.09
CA ASP A 634 -6.32 -5.02 47.65
C ASP A 634 -5.21 -5.86 47.02
N VAL A 635 -4.79 -5.45 45.83
CA VAL A 635 -3.82 -6.16 44.99
C VAL A 635 -2.64 -5.23 44.69
N PRO A 636 -1.39 -5.65 44.95
CA PRO A 636 -0.23 -4.86 44.58
C PRO A 636 -0.12 -4.73 43.06
N LEU A 637 0.39 -3.59 42.57
CA LEU A 637 0.49 -3.25 41.17
C LEU A 637 1.08 -4.36 40.33
N TRP A 638 2.23 -4.95 40.75
CA TRP A 638 2.90 -6.03 40.04
C TRP A 638 1.99 -7.25 39.76
N ASN A 639 1.20 -7.60 40.80
CA ASN A 639 0.28 -8.76 40.71
C ASN A 639 -0.90 -8.44 39.80
N GLY A 640 -1.44 -7.22 39.84
CA GLY A 640 -2.49 -6.73 38.96
C GLY A 640 -2.07 -6.80 37.47
N LEU A 641 -0.83 -6.37 37.15
CA LEU A 641 -0.26 -6.45 35.82
C LEU A 641 0.01 -7.90 35.38
N ALA A 642 0.64 -8.72 36.26
CA ALA A 642 0.95 -10.12 35.96
C ALA A 642 -0.30 -10.94 35.65
N ARG A 643 -1.39 -10.73 36.39
CA ARG A 643 -2.71 -11.34 36.17
C ARG A 643 -3.55 -10.66 35.11
N SER A 644 -3.06 -9.54 34.59
CA SER A 644 -3.77 -8.74 33.56
C SER A 644 -5.16 -8.26 34.05
N LEU A 645 -5.33 -7.92 35.32
CA LEU A 645 -6.62 -7.49 35.86
C LEU A 645 -7.08 -6.19 35.23
N ASN A 646 -8.30 -6.18 34.67
CA ASN A 646 -8.90 -5.00 34.06
C ASN A 646 -9.23 -3.95 35.12
N THR A 647 -9.73 -4.36 36.28
CA THR A 647 -10.06 -3.49 37.42
C THR A 647 -8.87 -2.69 37.89
N ILE A 648 -7.70 -3.31 37.97
CA ILE A 648 -6.46 -2.64 38.41
C ILE A 648 -5.95 -1.71 37.29
N ALA A 649 -5.91 -2.19 36.05
CA ALA A 649 -5.41 -1.41 34.92
C ALA A 649 -6.23 -0.11 34.72
N VAL A 650 -7.56 -0.22 34.78
CA VAL A 650 -8.44 0.94 34.62
C VAL A 650 -8.28 1.95 35.76
N ARG A 651 -8.02 1.51 37.00
CA ARG A 651 -7.70 2.42 38.12
C ARG A 651 -6.41 3.19 37.88
N VAL A 652 -5.38 2.50 37.39
CA VAL A 652 -4.12 3.19 37.03
C VAL A 652 -4.37 4.16 35.87
N GLY A 653 -5.11 3.73 34.84
CA GLY A 653 -5.45 4.58 33.68
C GLY A 653 -6.31 5.81 34.07
N ASP A 654 -7.20 5.65 35.06
CA ASP A 654 -7.99 6.78 35.61
C ASP A 654 -7.11 7.79 36.32
N LEU A 655 -6.10 7.33 37.08
CA LEU A 655 -5.10 8.21 37.70
C LEU A 655 -4.28 8.98 36.67
N VAL A 656 -3.85 8.33 35.59
CA VAL A 656 -3.07 8.94 34.52
C VAL A 656 -3.94 9.88 33.66
N GLY A 657 -5.18 9.47 33.38
CA GLY A 657 -6.12 10.16 32.49
C GLY A 657 -6.05 9.67 31.06
N ALA A 658 -7.20 9.34 30.45
CA ALA A 658 -7.30 8.78 29.13
C ALA A 658 -6.66 9.66 28.04
N SER A 659 -6.77 10.98 28.13
CA SER A 659 -6.17 11.91 27.18
C SER A 659 -4.62 11.89 27.24
N ASN A 660 -4.03 11.77 28.42
CA ASN A 660 -2.57 11.66 28.55
C ASN A 660 -2.07 10.34 27.94
N ILE A 661 -2.80 9.24 28.19
CA ILE A 661 -2.48 7.94 27.60
C ILE A 661 -2.61 8.02 26.07
N PHE A 662 -3.70 8.60 25.55
CA PHE A 662 -3.88 8.75 24.10
C PHE A 662 -2.73 9.54 23.47
N ASN A 663 -2.40 10.70 24.04
CA ASN A 663 -1.31 11.54 23.54
C ASN A 663 0.03 10.81 23.53
N PHE A 664 0.34 10.05 24.56
CA PHE A 664 1.55 9.25 24.62
C PHE A 664 1.57 8.16 23.56
N LEU A 665 0.50 7.38 23.43
CA LEU A 665 0.41 6.32 22.44
C LEU A 665 0.45 6.85 21.01
N TYR A 666 -0.31 7.93 20.73
CA TYR A 666 -0.45 8.48 19.39
C TYR A 666 0.77 9.31 18.96
N ASN A 667 1.23 10.24 19.80
CA ASN A 667 2.31 11.18 19.43
C ASN A 667 3.69 10.66 19.78
N THR A 668 3.85 9.97 20.95
CA THR A 668 5.17 9.50 21.41
C THR A 668 5.47 8.09 20.90
N LEU A 669 4.53 7.16 20.93
CA LEU A 669 4.75 5.81 20.40
C LEU A 669 4.26 5.63 18.96
N GLN A 670 3.85 6.71 18.31
CA GLN A 670 3.45 6.79 16.91
C GLN A 670 2.39 5.74 16.49
N LEU A 671 1.48 5.38 17.38
CA LEU A 671 0.35 4.53 17.07
C LEU A 671 -0.71 5.35 16.31
N THR A 672 -0.39 5.76 15.09
CA THR A 672 -1.17 6.74 14.30
C THR A 672 -2.50 6.20 13.76
N THR A 673 -2.73 4.91 13.85
CA THR A 673 -4.01 4.26 13.47
C THR A 673 -5.11 4.44 14.51
N LEU A 674 -4.78 4.96 15.72
CA LEU A 674 -5.75 5.32 16.76
C LEU A 674 -6.61 6.50 16.31
N ASP A 675 -7.91 6.44 16.54
CA ASP A 675 -8.88 7.48 16.15
C ASP A 675 -9.00 8.56 17.24
N PRO A 676 -8.53 9.80 16.98
CA PRO A 676 -8.62 10.89 17.96
C PRO A 676 -10.05 11.24 18.40
N ALA A 677 -11.06 10.91 17.58
CA ALA A 677 -12.45 11.20 17.88
C ALA A 677 -13.11 10.12 18.76
N ASN A 678 -12.70 8.85 18.60
CA ASN A 678 -13.41 7.72 19.19
C ASN A 678 -12.58 6.92 20.19
N ASP A 679 -11.23 7.03 20.13
CA ASP A 679 -10.35 6.20 20.98
C ASP A 679 -9.89 6.87 22.27
N VAL A 680 -10.21 8.15 22.51
CA VAL A 680 -9.85 8.86 23.76
C VAL A 680 -10.78 8.42 24.90
N GLY A 681 -10.57 7.21 25.40
CA GLY A 681 -11.36 6.65 26.50
C GLY A 681 -10.60 5.52 27.22
N LEU A 682 -10.95 5.24 28.47
CA LEU A 682 -10.27 4.20 29.25
C LEU A 682 -10.50 2.79 28.68
N ALA A 683 -11.63 2.53 28.05
CA ALA A 683 -11.89 1.24 27.40
C ALA A 683 -10.92 1.02 26.22
N GLN A 684 -10.72 2.06 25.41
CA GLN A 684 -9.86 2.02 24.23
C GLN A 684 -8.38 2.02 24.64
N MET A 685 -8.00 2.97 25.53
CA MET A 685 -6.59 3.24 25.85
C MET A 685 -6.00 2.31 26.92
N VAL A 686 -6.83 1.62 27.70
CA VAL A 686 -6.37 0.74 28.79
C VAL A 686 -6.75 -0.71 28.56
N MET A 687 -7.92 -0.97 27.96
CA MET A 687 -8.38 -2.33 27.73
C MET A 687 -8.19 -2.81 26.28
N GLY A 688 -7.85 -1.91 25.36
CA GLY A 688 -7.53 -2.22 23.99
C GLY A 688 -8.74 -2.46 23.10
N SER A 689 -9.86 -1.78 23.39
CA SER A 689 -11.07 -1.81 22.57
C SER A 689 -11.07 -0.65 21.56
N GLN A 690 -9.96 -0.44 20.86
CA GLN A 690 -9.81 0.62 19.87
C GLN A 690 -10.77 0.46 18.69
N THR A 691 -11.06 1.53 18.00
CA THR A 691 -11.95 1.55 16.81
C THR A 691 -11.41 0.67 15.70
N LYS A 692 -10.13 0.85 15.33
CA LYS A 692 -9.42 0.01 14.37
C LYS A 692 -8.41 -0.91 15.05
N GLY A 693 -7.62 -0.35 15.95
CA GLY A 693 -6.48 -1.00 16.59
C GLY A 693 -5.16 -0.58 15.97
N VAL A 694 -4.16 -1.45 16.09
CA VAL A 694 -2.80 -1.20 15.59
C VAL A 694 -2.25 -2.44 14.87
N THR A 695 -1.23 -2.25 14.03
CA THR A 695 -0.54 -3.37 13.39
C THR A 695 0.38 -4.10 14.38
N PRO A 696 0.68 -5.38 14.14
CA PRO A 696 1.69 -6.11 14.94
C PRO A 696 3.04 -5.40 14.97
N MET A 697 3.49 -4.80 13.86
CA MET A 697 4.74 -4.05 13.79
C MET A 697 4.73 -2.83 14.71
N ALA A 698 3.70 -1.99 14.62
CA ALA A 698 3.57 -0.80 15.46
C ALA A 698 3.52 -1.17 16.96
N LEU A 699 2.85 -2.30 17.29
CA LEU A 699 2.77 -2.76 18.66
C LEU A 699 4.12 -3.30 19.17
N ALA A 700 4.89 -4.04 18.34
CA ALA A 700 6.24 -4.47 18.68
C ALA A 700 7.17 -3.27 18.91
N ALA A 701 7.11 -2.27 18.00
CA ALA A 701 7.87 -1.02 18.13
C ALA A 701 7.54 -0.29 19.43
N ALA A 702 6.27 -0.21 19.82
CA ALA A 702 5.87 0.42 21.09
C ALA A 702 6.43 -0.28 22.35
N PHE A 703 6.78 -1.58 22.26
CA PHE A 703 7.36 -2.33 23.39
C PHE A 703 8.88 -2.19 23.51
N GLN A 704 9.56 -1.55 22.56
CA GLN A 704 11.01 -1.22 22.64
C GLN A 704 11.32 -0.43 23.90
N ILE A 705 10.42 0.48 24.29
CA ILE A 705 10.57 1.37 25.45
C ILE A 705 10.87 0.63 26.78
N PHE A 706 10.63 -0.67 26.87
CA PHE A 706 10.92 -1.47 28.06
C PHE A 706 12.34 -2.04 28.11
N TYR A 707 13.17 -1.71 27.13
CA TYR A 707 14.60 -2.01 27.16
C TYR A 707 15.38 -0.98 28.00
N ASP A 708 15.33 0.27 27.61
CA ASP A 708 16.04 1.39 28.25
C ASP A 708 15.25 2.72 28.26
N GLY A 709 14.04 2.73 27.76
CA GLY A 709 13.14 3.88 27.66
C GLY A 709 13.14 4.58 26.31
N GLU A 710 14.01 4.20 25.39
CA GLU A 710 14.05 4.75 24.05
C GLU A 710 12.97 4.13 23.15
N TYR A 711 12.47 4.95 22.23
CA TYR A 711 11.65 4.54 21.12
C TYR A 711 12.36 4.94 19.83
N THR A 712 12.57 3.96 18.95
CA THR A 712 13.10 4.19 17.61
C THR A 712 12.04 3.81 16.58
N THR A 713 11.83 4.69 15.59
CA THR A 713 10.89 4.41 14.50
C THR A 713 11.29 3.14 13.76
N PRO A 714 10.38 2.16 13.62
CA PRO A 714 10.70 0.92 12.91
C PRO A 714 11.01 1.22 11.44
N HIS A 715 12.00 0.52 10.89
CA HIS A 715 12.43 0.67 9.51
C HIS A 715 12.95 -0.64 8.93
N LEU A 716 12.81 -0.81 7.61
CA LEU A 716 13.13 -2.04 6.89
C LEU A 716 14.43 -1.95 6.09
N TYR A 717 14.98 -0.74 5.91
CA TYR A 717 16.25 -0.51 5.23
C TYR A 717 17.03 0.63 5.89
N THR A 718 18.33 0.65 5.67
CA THR A 718 19.21 1.74 6.10
C THR A 718 19.52 2.71 4.96
N ARG A 719 19.82 2.19 3.77
CA ARG A 719 20.13 3.00 2.60
C ARG A 719 19.64 2.34 1.31
N VAL A 720 19.33 3.20 0.33
CA VAL A 720 19.15 2.80 -1.07
C VAL A 720 20.22 3.50 -1.89
N LEU A 721 21.03 2.74 -2.60
CA LEU A 721 22.07 3.24 -3.48
C LEU A 721 21.58 3.21 -4.93
N ASP A 722 21.99 4.21 -5.71
CA ASP A 722 21.78 4.21 -7.16
C ASP A 722 22.77 3.27 -7.87
N ARG A 723 22.71 3.22 -9.20
CA ARG A 723 23.60 2.36 -10.02
C ARG A 723 25.07 2.70 -9.88
N ASP A 724 25.39 3.95 -9.59
CA ASP A 724 26.74 4.45 -9.47
C ASP A 724 27.28 4.28 -8.04
N GLY A 725 26.45 3.71 -7.14
CA GLY A 725 26.79 3.51 -5.73
C GLY A 725 26.62 4.75 -4.86
N ASN A 726 25.98 5.81 -5.37
CA ASN A 726 25.66 6.99 -4.56
C ASN A 726 24.41 6.73 -3.71
N ILE A 727 24.35 7.37 -2.54
CA ILE A 727 23.16 7.29 -1.67
C ILE A 727 22.00 8.00 -2.36
N TYR A 728 20.99 7.20 -2.76
CA TYR A 728 19.73 7.70 -3.31
C TYR A 728 18.72 7.99 -2.22
N LEU A 729 18.49 7.08 -1.27
CA LEU A 729 17.72 7.29 -0.05
C LEU A 729 18.55 6.90 1.17
N GLU A 730 18.39 7.62 2.26
CA GLU A 730 18.94 7.26 3.56
C GLU A 730 17.80 7.29 4.57
N ASN A 731 17.56 6.14 5.22
CA ASN A 731 16.53 6.06 6.25
C ASN A 731 17.13 6.56 7.55
N ASN A 732 16.74 7.76 7.95
CA ASN A 732 17.13 8.37 9.21
C ASN A 732 16.09 8.04 10.28
N ALA A 733 16.15 6.81 10.81
CA ALA A 733 15.28 6.40 11.91
C ALA A 733 15.37 7.40 13.06
N THR A 734 14.21 7.85 13.53
CA THR A 734 14.17 8.81 14.65
C THR A 734 14.16 8.04 15.97
N SER A 735 15.18 8.28 16.80
CA SER A 735 15.27 7.74 18.16
C SER A 735 15.13 8.84 19.19
N TYR A 736 14.37 8.58 20.24
CA TYR A 736 14.19 9.51 21.37
C TYR A 736 13.75 8.81 22.64
N GLN A 737 14.04 9.44 23.78
CA GLN A 737 13.66 8.95 25.08
C GLN A 737 12.14 9.13 25.30
N ALA A 738 11.39 8.05 25.28
CA ALA A 738 9.94 8.03 25.50
C ALA A 738 9.59 7.91 26.99
N LEU A 739 10.39 7.16 27.76
CA LEU A 739 10.31 7.01 29.20
C LEU A 739 11.68 7.24 29.83
N THR A 740 11.74 7.62 31.09
CA THR A 740 13.01 7.57 31.81
C THR A 740 13.53 6.13 31.90
N SER A 741 14.85 5.93 31.83
CA SER A 741 15.46 4.60 31.96
C SER A 741 15.12 3.91 33.29
N ASP A 742 14.83 4.70 34.35
CA ASP A 742 14.36 4.20 35.65
C ASP A 742 12.98 3.54 35.49
N THR A 743 12.04 4.24 34.84
CA THR A 743 10.69 3.71 34.58
C THR A 743 10.75 2.51 33.65
N ALA A 744 11.55 2.55 32.59
CA ALA A 744 11.75 1.43 31.67
C ALA A 744 12.21 0.18 32.40
N TYR A 745 13.22 0.31 33.26
CA TYR A 745 13.72 -0.80 34.09
C TYR A 745 12.68 -1.36 35.06
N VAL A 746 11.96 -0.49 35.77
CA VAL A 746 10.86 -0.92 36.67
C VAL A 746 9.77 -1.65 35.90
N MET A 747 9.36 -1.12 34.72
CA MET A 747 8.36 -1.74 33.88
C MET A 747 8.82 -3.07 33.30
N ASN A 748 10.09 -3.18 32.89
CA ASN A 748 10.70 -4.45 32.46
C ASN A 748 10.56 -5.51 33.56
N ARG A 749 10.93 -5.17 34.83
CA ARG A 749 10.81 -6.06 35.99
C ARG A 749 9.34 -6.42 36.29
N LEU A 750 8.41 -5.47 36.17
CA LEU A 750 6.98 -5.72 36.30
C LEU A 750 6.47 -6.70 35.27
N LEU A 751 6.83 -6.53 33.99
CA LEU A 751 6.44 -7.39 32.86
C LEU A 751 7.07 -8.77 32.93
N LYS A 752 8.26 -8.89 33.52
CA LYS A 752 8.89 -10.20 33.81
C LYS A 752 7.95 -11.10 34.63
N ASN A 753 7.17 -10.56 35.58
CA ASN A 753 6.22 -11.34 36.36
C ASN A 753 5.11 -12.01 35.56
N VAL A 754 4.81 -11.53 34.35
CA VAL A 754 3.84 -12.18 33.43
C VAL A 754 4.32 -13.59 33.04
N LEU A 755 5.63 -13.76 32.89
CA LEU A 755 6.29 -15.00 32.45
C LEU A 755 6.79 -15.87 33.61
N TYR A 756 7.30 -15.26 34.68
CA TYR A 756 8.03 -15.97 35.76
C TYR A 756 7.21 -16.17 37.04
N SER A 757 6.22 -15.30 37.29
CA SER A 757 5.37 -15.49 38.50
C SER A 757 4.34 -16.60 38.25
N SER A 758 4.02 -17.35 39.31
CA SER A 758 2.98 -18.39 39.30
C SER A 758 1.58 -17.87 38.98
N VAL A 759 1.34 -16.56 39.22
CA VAL A 759 0.08 -15.87 38.87
C VAL A 759 0.08 -15.23 37.51
N GLY A 760 1.19 -15.28 36.80
CA GLY A 760 1.33 -14.65 35.48
C GLY A 760 0.49 -15.32 34.41
N THR A 761 -0.09 -14.55 33.49
CA THR A 761 -0.92 -15.08 32.40
C THR A 761 -0.14 -15.98 31.43
N ALA A 762 1.19 -15.86 31.39
CA ALA A 762 2.10 -16.69 30.58
C ALA A 762 3.11 -17.46 31.45
N SER A 763 2.75 -17.77 32.71
CA SER A 763 3.62 -18.40 33.71
C SER A 763 4.35 -19.64 33.14
N GLY A 764 5.69 -19.69 33.35
CA GLY A 764 6.57 -20.77 32.92
C GLY A 764 6.84 -20.89 31.43
N ARG A 765 6.33 -19.96 30.62
CA ARG A 765 6.46 -19.97 29.13
C ARG A 765 7.46 -18.93 28.63
N TYR A 766 8.67 -18.97 29.09
CA TYR A 766 9.78 -18.11 28.66
C TYR A 766 10.85 -18.94 27.95
N PRO A 767 11.68 -18.35 27.07
CA PRO A 767 12.84 -19.02 26.48
C PRO A 767 13.82 -19.47 27.55
N LYS A 768 14.38 -20.67 27.40
CA LYS A 768 15.37 -21.22 28.34
C LYS A 768 16.79 -21.25 27.78
N SER A 769 16.91 -20.94 26.47
CA SER A 769 18.23 -20.86 25.84
C SER A 769 19.09 -19.78 26.48
N ASN A 770 20.33 -20.11 26.79
CA ASN A 770 21.38 -19.22 27.30
C ASN A 770 21.06 -18.46 28.60
N GLY A 771 19.99 -18.83 29.34
CA GLY A 771 19.63 -18.20 30.62
C GLY A 771 19.22 -16.75 30.53
N MET A 772 18.99 -16.21 29.34
CA MET A 772 18.56 -14.83 29.16
C MET A 772 17.18 -14.56 29.75
N GLU A 773 17.02 -13.38 30.29
CA GLU A 773 15.75 -12.92 30.81
C GLU A 773 14.79 -12.53 29.69
N ALA A 774 13.51 -12.54 30.00
CA ALA A 774 12.48 -12.09 29.10
C ALA A 774 11.35 -11.36 29.82
N PHE A 775 10.70 -10.44 29.14
CA PHE A 775 9.46 -9.81 29.58
C PHE A 775 8.35 -10.03 28.54
N GLY A 776 7.10 -9.81 28.90
CA GLY A 776 6.04 -9.89 27.90
C GLY A 776 4.65 -9.61 28.45
N LYS A 777 3.69 -9.54 27.52
CA LYS A 777 2.29 -9.31 27.82
C LYS A 777 1.37 -10.07 26.88
N THR A 778 0.36 -10.72 27.44
CA THR A 778 -0.74 -11.36 26.70
C THR A 778 -1.84 -10.37 26.41
N GLY A 779 -2.50 -10.49 25.26
CA GLY A 779 -3.66 -9.71 24.85
C GLY A 779 -4.81 -10.60 24.39
N THR A 780 -6.02 -10.20 24.71
CA THR A 780 -7.27 -10.80 24.23
C THR A 780 -8.23 -9.68 23.95
N ALA A 781 -8.69 -9.56 22.71
CA ALA A 781 -9.78 -8.65 22.34
C ALA A 781 -11.13 -9.23 22.79
N SER A 782 -12.18 -8.41 22.75
CA SER A 782 -13.53 -8.84 23.10
C SER A 782 -13.97 -10.04 22.28
N ASP A 783 -14.60 -11.02 22.95
CA ASP A 783 -15.13 -12.23 22.34
C ASP A 783 -14.05 -13.11 21.67
N GLU A 784 -12.81 -13.07 22.20
CA GLU A 784 -11.66 -13.86 21.69
C GLU A 784 -11.48 -13.75 20.16
N LYS A 785 -11.71 -12.55 19.58
CA LYS A 785 -11.55 -12.30 18.14
C LYS A 785 -10.10 -12.14 17.73
N ASP A 786 -9.30 -11.52 18.61
CA ASP A 786 -7.87 -11.30 18.44
C ASP A 786 -7.12 -11.78 19.66
N LEU A 787 -6.14 -12.62 19.48
CA LEU A 787 -5.26 -13.11 20.52
C LEU A 787 -3.83 -12.64 20.24
N TRP A 788 -3.17 -12.15 21.29
CA TRP A 788 -1.88 -11.51 21.19
C TRP A 788 -0.88 -11.98 22.21
N PHE A 789 0.38 -11.91 21.84
CA PHE A 789 1.49 -11.85 22.76
C PHE A 789 2.56 -10.89 22.22
N VAL A 790 3.05 -10.01 23.08
CA VAL A 790 4.25 -9.21 22.79
C VAL A 790 5.26 -9.51 23.89
N GLY A 791 6.48 -9.86 23.48
CA GLY A 791 7.54 -10.17 24.43
C GLY A 791 8.90 -9.74 23.92
N GLY A 792 9.77 -9.36 24.84
CA GLY A 792 11.14 -8.96 24.57
C GLY A 792 12.15 -9.79 25.33
N THR A 793 13.33 -9.92 24.74
CA THR A 793 14.57 -10.45 25.29
C THR A 793 15.63 -9.34 25.19
N PRO A 794 16.83 -9.49 25.73
CA PRO A 794 17.85 -8.42 25.57
C PRO A 794 18.27 -8.11 24.13
N TYR A 795 17.91 -8.98 23.17
CA TYR A 795 18.26 -8.80 21.76
C TYR A 795 17.07 -8.34 20.92
N TYR A 796 15.85 -8.81 21.24
CA TYR A 796 14.70 -8.72 20.34
C TYR A 796 13.42 -8.36 21.06
N VAL A 797 12.55 -7.66 20.38
CA VAL A 797 11.14 -7.52 20.73
C VAL A 797 10.29 -8.09 19.60
N THR A 798 9.31 -8.94 19.95
CA THR A 798 8.47 -9.63 18.96
C THR A 798 7.01 -9.57 19.35
N ALA A 799 6.16 -9.19 18.39
CA ALA A 799 4.71 -9.28 18.48
C ALA A 799 4.17 -10.47 17.69
N VAL A 800 3.21 -11.17 18.28
CA VAL A 800 2.48 -12.28 17.67
C VAL A 800 0.99 -12.02 17.79
N TRP A 801 0.31 -12.04 16.65
CA TRP A 801 -1.15 -11.98 16.54
C TRP A 801 -1.72 -13.28 15.98
N TRP A 802 -2.93 -13.67 16.42
CA TRP A 802 -3.69 -14.78 15.90
C TRP A 802 -5.19 -14.48 15.96
N GLY A 803 -5.91 -14.67 14.84
CA GLY A 803 -7.32 -14.38 14.69
C GLY A 803 -7.83 -14.67 13.28
N TYR A 804 -8.99 -14.15 12.93
CA TYR A 804 -9.53 -14.16 11.55
C TYR A 804 -9.31 -12.82 10.88
N ASP A 805 -9.27 -12.79 9.55
CA ASP A 805 -9.13 -11.55 8.79
C ASP A 805 -10.34 -10.62 9.02
N ALA A 806 -11.55 -11.12 8.95
CA ALA A 806 -12.72 -10.46 9.48
C ALA A 806 -12.89 -10.85 10.96
N PRO A 807 -13.01 -9.88 11.92
CA PRO A 807 -13.09 -10.20 13.34
C PRO A 807 -14.22 -11.18 13.67
N TYR A 808 -13.87 -12.40 14.01
CA TYR A 808 -14.81 -13.47 14.32
C TYR A 808 -14.43 -14.17 15.63
N ASP A 809 -15.41 -14.55 16.44
CA ASP A 809 -15.23 -15.24 17.72
C ASP A 809 -14.63 -16.63 17.50
N MET A 810 -13.35 -16.80 17.82
CA MET A 810 -12.63 -18.07 17.63
C MET A 810 -13.19 -19.21 18.46
N THR A 811 -13.91 -18.93 19.56
CA THR A 811 -14.51 -20.00 20.40
C THR A 811 -15.71 -20.67 19.75
N LYS A 812 -16.20 -20.14 18.63
CA LYS A 812 -17.26 -20.79 17.84
C LYS A 812 -16.74 -21.92 16.95
N THR A 813 -15.46 -21.86 16.59
CA THR A 813 -14.82 -22.82 15.69
C THR A 813 -13.76 -23.68 16.38
N LEU A 814 -13.20 -23.17 17.46
CA LEU A 814 -12.18 -23.82 18.29
C LEU A 814 -12.71 -24.08 19.69
N THR A 815 -12.17 -25.09 20.34
CA THR A 815 -12.46 -25.28 21.77
C THR A 815 -11.87 -24.13 22.58
N LYS A 816 -12.50 -23.82 23.73
CA LYS A 816 -11.95 -22.81 24.67
C LYS A 816 -10.52 -23.13 25.15
N GLN A 817 -10.08 -24.38 25.00
CA GLN A 817 -8.72 -24.80 25.33
C GLN A 817 -7.73 -24.42 24.22
N GLN A 818 -8.17 -24.41 22.96
CA GLN A 818 -7.39 -24.05 21.78
C GLN A 818 -7.35 -22.52 21.58
N ALA A 819 -8.50 -21.85 21.68
CA ALA A 819 -8.59 -20.39 21.55
C ALA A 819 -8.06 -19.66 22.79
N LYS A 820 -6.73 -19.68 23.00
CA LYS A 820 -6.05 -19.03 24.13
C LYS A 820 -4.80 -18.31 23.72
N THR A 821 -4.52 -17.23 24.42
CA THR A 821 -3.27 -16.46 24.27
C THR A 821 -2.00 -17.29 24.46
N SER A 822 -2.10 -18.44 25.16
CA SER A 822 -0.96 -19.36 25.27
C SER A 822 -0.44 -19.86 23.93
N THR A 823 -1.26 -19.88 22.89
CA THR A 823 -0.89 -20.18 21.51
C THR A 823 0.15 -19.18 20.99
N CYS A 824 -0.15 -17.89 21.05
CA CYS A 824 0.80 -16.84 20.66
C CYS A 824 2.07 -16.85 21.52
N VAL A 825 1.94 -17.12 22.84
CA VAL A 825 3.11 -17.23 23.74
C VAL A 825 4.01 -18.40 23.35
N MET A 826 3.46 -19.55 22.96
CA MET A 826 4.25 -20.73 22.60
C MET A 826 4.95 -20.53 21.25
N ALA A 827 4.30 -19.89 20.28
CA ALA A 827 4.92 -19.55 19.03
C ALA A 827 6.09 -18.56 19.23
N TRP A 828 5.86 -17.49 20.02
CA TRP A 828 6.90 -16.55 20.40
C TRP A 828 8.08 -17.23 21.09
N LYS A 829 7.80 -18.07 22.10
CA LYS A 829 8.82 -18.81 22.82
C LYS A 829 9.66 -19.70 21.90
N ALA A 830 9.02 -20.43 20.98
CA ALA A 830 9.70 -21.32 20.06
C ALA A 830 10.64 -20.54 19.12
N LEU A 831 10.22 -19.37 18.61
CA LEU A 831 11.06 -18.50 17.81
C LEU A 831 12.25 -18.00 18.62
N MET A 832 12.03 -17.46 19.83
CA MET A 832 13.11 -16.92 20.66
C MET A 832 14.10 -17.99 21.12
N GLU A 833 13.66 -19.22 21.39
CA GLU A 833 14.57 -20.32 21.71
C GLU A 833 15.53 -20.66 20.57
N GLN A 834 15.07 -20.57 19.32
CA GLN A 834 15.90 -20.78 18.13
C GLN A 834 16.80 -19.57 17.86
N ALA A 835 16.21 -18.36 17.86
CA ALA A 835 16.91 -17.13 17.53
C ALA A 835 18.09 -16.81 18.45
N GLN A 836 18.00 -17.25 19.73
CA GLN A 836 19.01 -16.93 20.75
C GLN A 836 19.96 -18.08 21.04
N ALA A 837 19.79 -19.24 20.40
CA ALA A 837 20.56 -20.44 20.74
C ALA A 837 22.08 -20.22 20.67
N ASP A 838 22.53 -19.48 19.67
CA ASP A 838 23.94 -19.22 19.39
C ASP A 838 24.41 -17.85 19.87
N LEU A 839 23.50 -17.00 20.44
CA LEU A 839 23.88 -15.67 20.88
C LEU A 839 24.53 -15.71 22.27
N PRO A 840 25.53 -14.84 22.52
CA PRO A 840 26.13 -14.72 23.84
C PRO A 840 25.09 -14.21 24.86
N TYR A 841 25.31 -14.55 26.15
CA TYR A 841 24.46 -14.03 27.20
C TYR A 841 24.52 -12.49 27.24
N LYS A 842 23.33 -11.87 27.29
CA LYS A 842 23.15 -10.43 27.46
C LYS A 842 22.09 -10.20 28.53
N ALA A 843 22.30 -9.24 29.41
CA ALA A 843 21.31 -8.81 30.38
C ALA A 843 20.55 -7.57 29.86
N PHE A 844 19.34 -7.32 30.36
CA PHE A 844 18.70 -6.02 30.14
C PHE A 844 19.50 -4.90 30.81
N PRO A 845 19.54 -3.69 30.23
CA PRO A 845 20.18 -2.54 30.84
C PRO A 845 19.63 -2.29 32.27
N ALA A 846 20.51 -2.15 33.23
CA ALA A 846 20.14 -1.76 34.59
C ALA A 846 20.19 -0.24 34.71
N SER A 847 19.23 0.33 35.46
CA SER A 847 19.26 1.75 35.77
C SER A 847 19.79 2.00 37.17
N SER A 848 20.72 2.94 37.31
CA SER A 848 21.29 3.34 38.63
C SER A 848 20.30 4.11 39.50
N GLY A 849 19.22 4.66 38.91
CA GLY A 849 18.14 5.34 39.63
C GLY A 849 17.09 4.39 40.19
N VAL A 850 17.24 3.06 39.98
CA VAL A 850 16.30 2.06 40.53
C VAL A 850 16.95 1.31 41.70
N VAL A 851 16.20 1.17 42.78
CA VAL A 851 16.62 0.49 43.98
C VAL A 851 15.73 -0.70 44.32
N GLU A 852 16.35 -1.80 44.70
CA GLU A 852 15.65 -2.95 45.25
C GLU A 852 15.35 -2.74 46.71
N ARG A 853 14.10 -2.85 47.16
CA ARG A 853 13.65 -2.67 48.56
C ARG A 853 12.65 -3.76 48.91
N ARG A 854 12.67 -4.12 50.20
CA ARG A 854 11.62 -4.99 50.75
C ARG A 854 10.39 -4.15 51.12
N TYR A 855 9.22 -4.64 50.79
CA TYR A 855 7.94 -4.03 51.12
C TYR A 855 7.07 -4.99 51.93
N CYS A 856 6.16 -4.44 52.76
CA CYS A 856 5.14 -5.15 53.50
C CYS A 856 4.05 -5.63 52.54
N THR A 857 3.83 -6.94 52.46
CA THR A 857 2.83 -7.52 51.51
C THR A 857 1.39 -7.21 51.88
N GLN A 858 1.13 -6.74 53.10
CA GLN A 858 -0.20 -6.34 53.54
C GLN A 858 -0.52 -4.88 53.26
N SER A 859 0.45 -3.97 53.39
CA SER A 859 0.21 -2.53 53.19
C SER A 859 0.76 -1.96 51.90
N GLY A 860 1.66 -2.66 51.20
CA GLY A 860 2.36 -2.13 50.03
C GLY A 860 3.46 -1.13 50.34
N LEU A 861 3.61 -0.71 51.58
CA LEU A 861 4.64 0.23 52.05
C LEU A 861 5.98 -0.48 52.25
N LEU A 862 7.11 0.25 52.33
CA LEU A 862 8.41 -0.34 52.65
C LEU A 862 8.34 -1.09 53.97
N ALA A 863 9.01 -2.23 54.05
CA ALA A 863 8.92 -3.10 55.24
C ALA A 863 9.49 -2.46 56.47
N GLY A 864 8.66 -2.34 57.51
CA GLY A 864 9.07 -2.00 58.87
C GLY A 864 9.39 -3.26 59.67
N SER A 865 9.94 -3.03 60.88
CA SER A 865 10.35 -4.13 61.78
C SER A 865 9.19 -5.00 62.29
N SER A 866 7.96 -4.50 62.24
CA SER A 866 6.72 -5.19 62.69
C SER A 866 5.99 -5.92 61.53
N CYS A 867 6.50 -5.91 60.32
CA CYS A 867 5.83 -6.53 59.18
C CYS A 867 5.98 -8.07 59.22
N PRO A 868 4.87 -8.82 59.25
CA PRO A 868 4.92 -10.27 59.39
C PRO A 868 5.28 -10.98 58.06
N SER A 869 5.02 -10.33 56.95
CA SER A 869 5.31 -10.84 55.61
C SER A 869 5.85 -9.73 54.72
N THR A 870 6.95 -10.00 54.05
CA THR A 870 7.63 -9.06 53.18
C THR A 870 8.06 -9.70 51.87
N ALA A 871 8.05 -8.92 50.79
CA ALA A 871 8.57 -9.29 49.47
C ALA A 871 9.52 -8.21 48.95
N VAL A 872 10.21 -8.52 47.87
CA VAL A 872 11.13 -7.60 47.20
C VAL A 872 10.41 -6.89 46.06
N GLY A 873 10.67 -5.58 45.93
CA GLY A 873 10.19 -4.76 44.83
C GLY A 873 11.28 -3.86 44.26
N TYR A 874 11.07 -3.40 43.05
CA TYR A 874 11.95 -2.49 42.31
C TYR A 874 11.29 -1.12 42.24
N TYR A 875 11.98 -0.09 42.70
CA TYR A 875 11.44 1.26 42.85
C TYR A 875 12.37 2.30 42.24
N ARG A 876 11.83 3.29 41.63
CA ARG A 876 12.61 4.52 41.36
C ARG A 876 13.08 5.11 42.71
N ALA A 877 14.33 5.50 42.76
CA ALA A 877 14.93 6.02 44.00
C ALA A 877 14.27 7.33 44.47
N ASP A 878 13.70 8.09 43.57
CA ASP A 878 12.97 9.33 43.76
C ASP A 878 11.46 9.12 44.06
N ASP A 879 10.94 7.87 43.95
CA ASP A 879 9.53 7.54 44.22
C ASP A 879 9.40 6.31 45.14
N LEU A 880 9.98 6.40 46.34
CA LEU A 880 9.89 5.33 47.32
C LEU A 880 8.62 5.48 48.17
N PRO A 881 7.84 4.40 48.39
CA PRO A 881 6.74 4.47 49.37
C PRO A 881 7.26 4.66 50.80
N ASP A 882 6.40 5.21 51.66
CA ASP A 882 6.70 5.36 53.09
C ASP A 882 6.99 4.02 53.77
N THR A 883 7.69 4.04 54.91
CA THR A 883 7.91 2.86 55.71
C THR A 883 6.62 2.45 56.46
N CYS A 884 6.28 1.17 56.43
CA CYS A 884 5.12 0.62 57.08
C CYS A 884 5.24 0.75 58.61
N THR A 885 4.32 1.49 59.20
CA THR A 885 4.19 1.70 60.65
C THR A 885 2.98 0.96 61.27
N TYR A 886 2.25 0.19 60.48
CA TYR A 886 1.05 -0.50 60.92
C TYR A 886 1.37 -1.62 61.87
N SER A 887 0.54 -1.77 62.92
CA SER A 887 0.52 -2.96 63.80
C SER A 887 -0.29 -4.04 63.10
N HIS A 888 0.38 -4.98 62.48
CA HIS A 888 -0.26 -6.13 61.86
C HIS A 888 -0.66 -7.13 62.91
N GLY A 889 -1.95 -7.45 63.02
CA GLY A 889 -2.41 -8.57 63.89
C GLY A 889 -1.82 -9.88 63.33
N ALA A 890 -1.47 -10.79 64.24
CA ALA A 890 -0.94 -12.09 63.87
C ALA A 890 -1.94 -12.87 63.01
N SER A 891 -1.80 -12.85 61.69
CA SER A 891 -2.56 -13.71 60.80
C SER A 891 -1.75 -14.95 60.49
N THR A 892 -2.28 -16.11 60.87
CA THR A 892 -1.81 -17.43 60.41
C THR A 892 -2.26 -17.65 58.96
N GLN A 893 -1.63 -16.97 58.02
CA GLN A 893 -1.71 -17.36 56.62
C GLN A 893 -0.34 -17.80 56.12
N ALA A 894 -0.31 -19.01 55.60
CA ALA A 894 0.87 -19.63 55.03
C ALA A 894 1.54 -18.74 54.01
N ALA A 895 2.83 -18.62 54.08
CA ALA A 895 3.66 -17.89 53.13
C ALA A 895 3.45 -18.47 51.73
N ASP A 896 3.07 -17.59 50.77
CA ASP A 896 3.14 -17.93 49.37
C ASP A 896 4.59 -18.32 49.03
N PRO A 897 4.82 -19.40 48.28
CA PRO A 897 6.18 -19.83 47.99
C PRO A 897 6.89 -18.71 47.19
N ALA A 898 8.02 -18.32 47.77
CA ALA A 898 8.90 -17.29 47.21
C ALA A 898 9.12 -17.47 45.70
N ALA A 899 9.08 -16.36 44.97
CA ALA A 899 9.65 -16.30 43.62
C ALA A 899 11.04 -16.98 43.61
N PRO A 900 11.37 -17.81 42.64
CA PRO A 900 12.67 -18.47 42.60
C PRO A 900 13.76 -17.39 42.70
N ALA A 901 14.64 -17.51 43.69
CA ALA A 901 15.81 -16.66 43.81
C ALA A 901 16.59 -16.75 42.49
N ALA A 902 16.98 -15.60 41.97
CA ALA A 902 17.98 -15.56 40.93
C ALA A 902 19.20 -16.40 41.39
N PRO A 903 19.88 -17.15 40.52
CA PRO A 903 21.08 -17.87 40.90
C PRO A 903 22.06 -16.82 41.48
N ALA A 904 22.57 -17.12 42.68
CA ALA A 904 23.62 -16.28 43.27
C ALA A 904 24.76 -16.18 42.28
N GLU A 905 25.20 -14.97 41.97
CA GLU A 905 26.49 -14.75 41.29
C GLU A 905 27.58 -15.34 42.16
N GLU A 906 28.11 -16.49 41.75
CA GLU A 906 29.40 -16.96 42.24
C GLU A 906 30.46 -15.96 41.73
N ALA A 907 31.08 -15.27 42.65
CA ALA A 907 32.24 -14.44 42.37
C ALA A 907 33.30 -15.26 41.60
N PRO A 908 33.94 -14.72 40.59
CA PRO A 908 34.92 -15.46 39.82
C PRO A 908 36.06 -15.88 40.73
N GLN A 909 36.19 -17.20 40.96
CA GLN A 909 37.35 -17.80 41.61
C GLN A 909 38.58 -17.52 40.71
N GLN A 910 39.51 -16.72 41.23
CA GLN A 910 40.84 -16.58 40.66
C GLN A 910 41.52 -17.96 40.57
N THR A 911 41.59 -18.50 39.37
CA THR A 911 42.39 -19.68 39.07
C THR A 911 43.86 -19.27 39.14
N VAL A 912 44.54 -19.63 40.22
CA VAL A 912 45.98 -19.58 40.34
C VAL A 912 46.54 -20.59 39.37
N ILE A 913 47.24 -20.11 38.32
CA ILE A 913 47.99 -20.97 37.43
C ILE A 913 49.26 -21.40 38.14
N PRO A 914 49.55 -22.71 38.33
CA PRO A 914 50.87 -23.13 38.74
C PRO A 914 51.84 -23.06 37.57
N THR A 915 52.88 -22.27 37.73
CA THR A 915 54.05 -22.33 36.88
C THR A 915 54.83 -23.61 37.20
N ASP A 916 54.78 -24.58 36.32
CA ASP A 916 55.77 -25.65 36.32
C ASP A 916 56.52 -25.65 34.98
N THR A 917 57.80 -25.29 35.08
CA THR A 917 58.81 -25.43 34.08
C THR A 917 59.50 -26.79 34.29
N SER A 918 59.31 -27.73 33.39
CA SER A 918 60.36 -28.65 32.98
C SER A 918 59.90 -29.65 31.91
N ASN A 919 60.78 -29.73 30.92
CA ASN A 919 61.10 -30.86 30.01
C ASN A 919 60.53 -30.88 28.63
N LEU A 920 61.36 -30.38 27.74
CA LEU A 920 61.63 -30.94 26.42
C LEU A 920 61.76 -32.50 26.50
N ASP A 921 61.16 -33.19 25.53
CA ASP A 921 61.83 -33.99 24.54
C ASP A 921 60.83 -34.84 23.73
N THR A 922 60.99 -34.71 22.42
CA THR A 922 60.96 -35.72 21.34
C THR A 922 59.93 -36.85 21.35
N ASP A 923 58.93 -36.89 20.46
CA ASP A 923 58.93 -37.59 19.14
C ASP A 923 57.69 -37.19 18.32
#